data_c149bf191b71c9a3dbf1d1ede0cfa4a7
#
_entry.id   c149bf191b71c9a3dbf1d1ede0cfa4a7
#
_cell.length_a   1.000
_cell.length_b   1.000
_cell.length_c   1.000
_cell.angle_alpha   90.00
_cell.angle_beta   90.00
_cell.angle_gamma   90.00
#
_symmetry.space_group_name_H-M   'P 1'
#
loop_
_entity.id
_entity.type
_entity.pdbx_description
1 polymer ?
#
loop_
_entity_poly.entity_id
_entity_poly.type
_entity_poly.pdbx_seq_one_letter_code
_entity_poly.pdbx_strand_id
1 'polypeptide(L)'
;MKQKQPKFSGILVVAVLMVLVLFIVSLSPLLAASGSKDTTYSEIYYYFENQQVTSFRLDLGTGSLELWLKEGKAALPESNAAASLPTGGLLTGVYSSDDNALPANGGTVYMTYKLPYGGDFNTGKISDFVDEYNAANPDAPMVFDYVAAKTSIPWLEIIFYVAMIGSIGMLFMSMYRGGAGGGIMNVGRAKVKDQQENQRKATFADVAGADEEKAELQEVVEFLKAPNKFNSLGARIPHGVLLVGPTGTGKTLLARACAGEAGVPFYAISGSDFVEMYVGVGASRVRDLFEKAKKTMPSIIFIDEIDAVGRQRGAGLGGGHDEREQTLNQLLVEMDGFDANDGVIVMAATNRADILDKALLRPGRFDRQVYVGLPDVKGREEILRVHTKNKPLGPDVSLKTIARSTAGFSGADLENLVNEAALLAARQGKKAITEKEIEEASVKVMMGPEKKSHVVTDEERRLTAYHETGHAITGYFSKHHDPVHQISIISRGGAGGYTMYLPEKDPSYVTKTAMFENIVTLLGGRVAEQLVLEDISTGASSDLQRATDTARAMVTRYGFSERMGPVVYGSDPGETFLGRDFGQGKGYSEAIASEIDNEIRDIVDEAYETARRTLTEHMNELHKVAGVLMEREKISGEEFKTLMEGGTLPPYDLGRGETAQPEAPAPDSAAPVQPAEQPETQQPAEPANPQPDTQE
;
A
#
# COMPACT_ATOMS: atom_id res chain seq x y z
N MET A 1 34.56 16.82 -0.51
CA MET A 1 34.49 16.40 0.89
C MET A 1 34.43 14.89 0.94
N LYS A 2 35.50 14.25 1.41
CA LYS A 2 35.63 12.79 1.48
C LYS A 2 34.71 12.26 2.60
N GLN A 3 33.74 11.41 2.25
CA GLN A 3 32.95 10.65 3.20
C GLN A 3 33.86 9.71 4.00
N LYS A 4 33.95 9.92 5.31
CA LYS A 4 34.57 8.98 6.24
C LYS A 4 33.61 7.80 6.40
N GLN A 5 33.99 6.63 5.85
CA GLN A 5 33.34 5.37 6.18
C GLN A 5 33.46 5.09 7.69
N PRO A 6 32.38 4.57 8.33
CA PRO A 6 32.45 4.20 9.73
C PRO A 6 33.46 3.03 9.89
N LYS A 7 34.51 3.25 10.65
CA LYS A 7 35.41 2.17 11.08
C LYS A 7 34.63 1.26 12.03
N PHE A 8 34.14 0.14 11.54
CA PHE A 8 33.65 -0.95 12.38
C PHE A 8 34.79 -1.31 13.35
N SER A 9 34.58 -1.15 14.65
CA SER A 9 35.54 -1.54 15.67
C SER A 9 35.81 -3.04 15.52
N GLY A 10 37.05 -3.44 15.29
CA GLY A 10 37.45 -4.85 15.15
C GLY A 10 36.97 -5.74 16.31
N ILE A 11 36.71 -5.15 17.46
CA ILE A 11 36.15 -5.79 18.65
C ILE A 11 34.71 -6.27 18.40
N LEU A 12 33.88 -5.52 17.64
CA LEU A 12 32.51 -5.93 17.31
C LEU A 12 32.50 -7.14 16.35
N VAL A 13 33.42 -7.16 15.41
CA VAL A 13 33.57 -8.29 14.47
C VAL A 13 34.03 -9.56 15.21
N VAL A 14 34.96 -9.42 16.15
CA VAL A 14 35.41 -10.54 16.98
C VAL A 14 34.30 -11.04 17.93
N ALA A 15 33.52 -10.15 18.52
CA ALA A 15 32.38 -10.52 19.35
C ALA A 15 31.28 -11.27 18.56
N VAL A 16 30.95 -10.80 17.35
CA VAL A 16 29.98 -11.46 16.47
C VAL A 16 30.50 -12.82 16.01
N LEU A 17 31.78 -12.94 15.64
CA LEU A 17 32.41 -14.22 15.28
C LEU A 17 32.40 -15.19 16.47
N MET A 18 32.66 -14.73 17.68
CA MET A 18 32.64 -15.56 18.88
C MET A 18 31.24 -16.07 19.18
N VAL A 19 30.20 -15.22 19.07
CA VAL A 19 28.80 -15.61 19.21
C VAL A 19 28.39 -16.61 18.15
N LEU A 20 28.85 -16.42 16.91
CA LEU A 20 28.56 -17.35 15.82
C LEU A 20 29.19 -18.72 16.02
N VAL A 21 30.45 -18.76 16.49
CA VAL A 21 31.14 -20.03 16.84
C VAL A 21 30.47 -20.71 18.02
N LEU A 22 30.06 -19.97 19.04
CA LEU A 22 29.33 -20.50 20.18
C LEU A 22 27.93 -21.02 19.77
N PHE A 23 27.28 -20.35 18.85
CA PHE A 23 25.98 -20.81 18.29
C PHE A 23 26.15 -22.11 17.49
N ILE A 24 27.21 -22.23 16.69
CA ILE A 24 27.52 -23.45 15.92
C ILE A 24 27.84 -24.62 16.86
N VAL A 25 28.60 -24.35 17.95
CA VAL A 25 28.92 -25.38 18.95
C VAL A 25 27.68 -25.80 19.75
N SER A 26 26.76 -24.89 20.05
CA SER A 26 25.51 -25.22 20.73
C SER A 26 24.51 -25.99 19.81
N LEU A 27 24.64 -25.86 18.50
CA LEU A 27 23.85 -26.61 17.51
C LEU A 27 24.42 -28.01 17.26
N SER A 28 25.67 -28.28 17.64
CA SER A 28 26.33 -29.56 17.37
C SER A 28 25.62 -30.80 17.96
N PRO A 29 24.99 -30.75 19.17
CA PRO A 29 24.20 -31.86 19.69
C PRO A 29 22.88 -32.06 18.91
N LEU A 30 22.32 -30.99 18.33
CA LEU A 30 21.09 -31.07 17.53
C LEU A 30 21.32 -31.66 16.14
N LEU A 31 22.53 -31.49 15.59
CA LEU A 31 22.95 -32.04 14.29
C LEU A 31 23.46 -33.50 14.40
N ALA A 32 23.85 -33.94 15.59
CA ALA A 32 24.28 -35.32 15.85
C ALA A 32 23.11 -36.29 16.09
N ALA A 33 21.88 -35.82 16.20
CA ALA A 33 20.68 -36.61 16.41
C ALA A 33 20.00 -37.01 15.09
N SER A 34 20.72 -37.61 14.15
CA SER A 34 20.12 -38.17 12.96
C SER A 34 20.44 -39.64 12.83
N GLY A 35 19.45 -40.48 13.04
CA GLY A 35 19.43 -41.85 12.53
C GLY A 35 19.27 -43.01 13.51
N SER A 36 18.41 -42.90 14.52
CA SER A 36 17.83 -44.10 15.13
C SER A 36 16.33 -44.14 14.84
N LYS A 37 15.80 -45.29 14.38
CA LYS A 37 14.36 -45.53 14.39
C LYS A 37 13.89 -45.34 15.84
N ASP A 38 12.92 -44.47 16.03
CA ASP A 38 12.36 -44.16 17.33
C ASP A 38 11.64 -45.40 17.88
N THR A 39 12.37 -46.21 18.66
CA THR A 39 11.77 -47.27 19.50
C THR A 39 10.96 -46.58 20.57
N THR A 40 9.70 -46.97 20.70
CA THR A 40 8.81 -46.35 21.69
C THR A 40 9.01 -46.96 23.10
N TYR A 41 8.67 -46.18 24.14
CA TYR A 41 8.72 -46.67 25.53
C TYR A 41 7.90 -47.95 25.73
N SER A 42 6.76 -48.04 25.06
CA SER A 42 5.85 -49.20 25.08
C SER A 42 6.49 -50.46 24.50
N GLU A 43 7.33 -50.32 23.47
CA GLU A 43 8.06 -51.43 22.87
C GLU A 43 9.13 -51.98 23.80
N ILE A 44 9.85 -51.11 24.49
CA ILE A 44 10.85 -51.52 25.47
C ILE A 44 10.19 -52.31 26.63
N TYR A 45 9.08 -51.75 27.15
CA TYR A 45 8.32 -52.41 28.21
C TYR A 45 7.82 -53.81 27.77
N TYR A 46 7.30 -53.91 26.55
CA TYR A 46 6.81 -55.17 25.96
C TYR A 46 7.93 -56.22 25.83
N TYR A 47 9.14 -55.82 25.47
CA TYR A 47 10.28 -56.76 25.36
C TYR A 47 10.68 -57.33 26.74
N PHE A 48 10.63 -56.55 27.79
CA PHE A 48 10.90 -57.03 29.14
C PHE A 48 9.76 -57.94 29.65
N GLU A 49 8.50 -57.52 29.52
CA GLU A 49 7.33 -58.26 29.98
C GLU A 49 7.18 -59.64 29.30
N ASN A 50 7.53 -59.72 28.03
CA ASN A 50 7.48 -60.98 27.27
C ASN A 50 8.77 -61.77 27.33
N GLN A 51 9.67 -61.51 28.26
CA GLN A 51 10.92 -62.23 28.51
C GLN A 51 11.83 -62.35 27.25
N GLN A 52 11.85 -61.38 26.40
CA GLN A 52 12.62 -61.38 25.15
C GLN A 52 14.00 -60.77 25.30
N VAL A 53 14.25 -60.04 26.39
CA VAL A 53 15.57 -59.45 26.68
C VAL A 53 16.46 -60.56 27.31
N THR A 54 17.66 -60.78 26.74
CA THR A 54 18.64 -61.71 27.24
C THR A 54 19.72 -61.05 28.08
N SER A 55 20.06 -59.83 27.77
CA SER A 55 20.99 -59.00 28.54
C SER A 55 20.72 -57.54 28.30
N PHE A 56 21.09 -56.68 29.26
CA PHE A 56 21.00 -55.22 29.10
C PHE A 56 22.12 -54.50 29.89
N ARG A 57 22.37 -53.25 29.46
CA ARG A 57 23.22 -52.32 30.19
C ARG A 57 22.51 -51.00 30.33
N LEU A 58 22.42 -50.46 31.53
CA LEU A 58 21.81 -49.19 31.84
C LEU A 58 22.86 -48.20 32.36
N ASP A 59 23.08 -47.10 31.63
CA ASP A 59 23.88 -45.97 32.11
C ASP A 59 23.01 -45.05 32.97
N LEU A 60 23.26 -45.03 34.26
CA LEU A 60 22.50 -44.23 35.25
C LEU A 60 22.76 -42.72 35.13
N GLY A 61 23.83 -42.33 34.44
CA GLY A 61 24.15 -40.92 34.23
C GLY A 61 23.47 -40.30 33.02
N THR A 62 23.36 -41.04 31.94
CA THR A 62 22.79 -40.55 30.68
C THR A 62 21.35 -41.04 30.43
N GLY A 63 20.91 -42.07 31.18
CA GLY A 63 19.62 -42.76 30.98
C GLY A 63 19.62 -43.63 29.71
N SER A 64 20.79 -43.94 29.16
CA SER A 64 20.88 -44.80 27.97
C SER A 64 20.75 -46.25 28.35
N LEU A 65 19.78 -46.96 27.79
CA LEU A 65 19.51 -48.38 27.95
C LEU A 65 19.90 -49.11 26.66
N GLU A 66 20.88 -50.00 26.79
CA GLU A 66 21.30 -50.92 25.74
C GLU A 66 20.76 -52.28 26.08
N LEU A 67 20.12 -52.98 25.12
CA LEU A 67 19.53 -54.29 25.33
C LEU A 67 19.79 -55.21 24.16
N TRP A 68 19.89 -56.53 24.48
CA TRP A 68 20.05 -57.62 23.54
C TRP A 68 18.84 -58.56 23.64
N LEU A 69 18.23 -58.88 22.50
CA LEU A 69 17.02 -59.65 22.37
C LEU A 69 17.30 -61.08 21.87
N LYS A 70 16.44 -62.03 22.20
CA LYS A 70 16.46 -63.41 21.68
C LYS A 70 16.25 -63.41 20.15
N GLU A 71 16.83 -64.39 19.45
CA GLU A 71 16.51 -64.63 18.04
C GLU A 71 15.05 -65.11 17.90
N GLY A 72 14.26 -64.35 17.19
CA GLY A 72 12.87 -64.62 16.90
C GLY A 72 12.03 -63.36 17.02
N LYS A 73 11.56 -62.86 15.90
CA LYS A 73 10.71 -61.65 15.89
C LYS A 73 9.46 -61.86 16.73
N ALA A 74 9.37 -61.19 17.86
CA ALA A 74 8.06 -60.94 18.45
C ALA A 74 7.29 -59.99 17.54
N ALA A 75 6.19 -60.46 17.00
CA ALA A 75 5.27 -59.58 16.32
C ALA A 75 4.62 -58.69 17.38
N LEU A 76 4.83 -57.37 17.29
CA LEU A 76 4.06 -56.41 18.07
C LEU A 76 2.57 -56.57 17.74
N PRO A 77 1.66 -56.49 18.69
CA PRO A 77 0.23 -56.47 18.41
C PRO A 77 -0.08 -55.27 17.50
N GLU A 78 -0.75 -55.51 16.37
CA GLU A 78 -1.20 -54.47 15.45
C GLU A 78 -2.11 -53.49 16.20
N SER A 79 -1.59 -52.34 16.57
CA SER A 79 -2.41 -51.20 16.96
C SER A 79 -2.95 -50.54 15.69
N ASN A 80 -4.27 -50.52 15.56
CA ASN A 80 -4.99 -49.82 14.51
C ASN A 80 -4.62 -48.33 14.47
N ALA A 81 -3.70 -47.96 13.62
CA ALA A 81 -3.55 -46.60 13.14
C ALA A 81 -2.95 -46.66 11.74
N ALA A 82 -3.81 -46.42 10.77
CA ALA A 82 -3.45 -46.28 9.36
C ALA A 82 -2.58 -45.03 9.13
N ALA A 83 -1.34 -45.25 8.67
CA ALA A 83 -0.63 -44.29 7.84
C ALA A 83 0.46 -45.06 7.08
N SER A 84 0.23 -45.22 5.81
CA SER A 84 1.14 -45.72 4.79
C SER A 84 2.41 -44.89 4.70
N LEU A 85 3.60 -45.56 4.68
CA LEU A 85 4.76 -45.10 3.90
C LEU A 85 5.82 -46.22 3.75
N PRO A 86 6.75 -46.13 2.82
CA PRO A 86 7.17 -47.22 1.97
C PRO A 86 8.37 -48.01 2.51
N THR A 87 8.39 -49.26 2.11
CA THR A 87 9.49 -50.23 2.15
C THR A 87 10.84 -49.67 1.68
N GLY A 88 11.89 -49.98 2.43
CA GLY A 88 13.22 -50.05 1.92
C GLY A 88 14.34 -49.66 2.86
N GLY A 89 15.11 -50.65 3.29
CA GLY A 89 16.44 -50.38 3.84
C GLY A 89 16.79 -51.14 5.11
N LEU A 90 17.17 -52.37 4.90
CA LEU A 90 17.97 -53.17 5.83
C LEU A 90 19.25 -52.42 6.18
N LEU A 91 19.43 -51.96 7.40
CA LEU A 91 20.72 -51.55 7.93
C LEU A 91 21.07 -52.40 9.14
N THR A 92 21.69 -53.52 8.84
CA THR A 92 22.56 -54.24 9.78
C THR A 92 23.80 -53.38 10.01
N GLY A 93 23.80 -52.57 11.07
CA GLY A 93 25.00 -51.94 11.58
C GLY A 93 25.81 -52.95 12.36
N VAL A 94 26.77 -53.62 11.69
CA VAL A 94 27.83 -54.36 12.37
C VAL A 94 28.74 -53.33 12.98
N TYR A 95 28.67 -53.09 14.28
CA TYR A 95 29.71 -52.38 15.01
C TYR A 95 30.70 -53.38 15.61
N SER A 96 31.92 -53.17 15.24
CA SER A 96 33.12 -53.85 15.72
C SER A 96 33.26 -53.73 17.24
N SER A 97 33.58 -54.81 17.87
CA SER A 97 33.85 -55.02 19.27
C SER A 97 34.89 -54.05 19.83
N ASP A 98 34.44 -53.14 20.70
CA ASP A 98 35.33 -52.59 21.73
C ASP A 98 35.19 -53.44 23.01
N ASP A 99 36.29 -53.63 23.74
CA ASP A 99 36.57 -54.64 24.79
C ASP A 99 35.73 -54.54 26.09
N ASN A 100 34.46 -54.07 26.04
CA ASN A 100 33.55 -53.99 27.19
C ASN A 100 32.12 -54.53 26.87
N ALA A 101 31.98 -55.40 25.91
CA ALA A 101 30.69 -56.03 25.60
C ALA A 101 30.30 -57.06 26.68
N LEU A 102 29.07 -56.97 27.23
CA LEU A 102 28.50 -58.02 28.04
C LEU A 102 28.38 -59.32 27.22
N PRO A 103 28.74 -60.49 27.76
CA PRO A 103 28.53 -61.75 27.08
C PRO A 103 27.03 -61.94 26.85
N ALA A 104 26.59 -61.90 25.59
CA ALA A 104 25.23 -62.15 25.22
C ALA A 104 24.90 -63.64 25.35
N ASN A 105 24.03 -64.04 26.27
CA ASN A 105 23.46 -65.38 26.28
C ASN A 105 22.51 -65.51 25.08
N GLY A 106 23.06 -65.72 23.86
CA GLY A 106 22.29 -66.03 22.67
C GLY A 106 21.47 -64.92 22.02
N GLY A 107 21.62 -63.64 22.40
CA GLY A 107 20.91 -62.53 21.80
C GLY A 107 21.60 -62.00 20.56
N THR A 108 20.91 -61.87 19.44
CA THR A 108 21.46 -61.42 18.13
C THR A 108 21.01 -60.04 17.70
N VAL A 109 20.05 -59.44 18.35
CA VAL A 109 19.54 -58.11 18.03
C VAL A 109 19.92 -57.15 19.14
N TYR A 110 20.73 -56.14 18.80
CA TYR A 110 21.16 -55.05 19.69
C TYR A 110 20.29 -53.80 19.45
N MET A 111 19.81 -53.19 20.52
CA MET A 111 19.01 -51.96 20.49
C MET A 111 19.47 -50.99 21.59
N THR A 112 19.38 -49.70 21.28
CA THR A 112 19.69 -48.63 22.24
C THR A 112 18.44 -47.76 22.43
N TYR A 113 18.10 -47.42 23.65
CA TYR A 113 16.97 -46.59 23.99
C TYR A 113 17.34 -45.60 25.10
N LYS A 114 16.85 -44.36 25.02
CA LYS A 114 17.05 -43.38 26.07
C LYS A 114 15.82 -43.29 26.95
N LEU A 115 15.92 -43.71 28.19
CA LEU A 115 14.84 -43.65 29.16
C LEU A 115 14.45 -42.19 29.46
N PRO A 116 13.16 -41.83 29.44
CA PRO A 116 12.70 -40.50 29.80
C PRO A 116 12.93 -40.25 31.29
N TYR A 117 13.41 -39.05 31.61
CA TYR A 117 13.57 -38.63 33.02
C TYR A 117 12.21 -38.62 33.72
N GLY A 118 12.06 -39.43 34.79
CA GLY A 118 10.86 -39.51 35.62
C GLY A 118 9.80 -40.56 35.20
N GLY A 119 10.13 -41.45 34.28
CA GLY A 119 9.24 -42.57 33.94
C GLY A 119 9.18 -43.67 35.02
N ASP A 120 8.07 -44.42 35.07
CA ASP A 120 7.87 -45.56 35.98
C ASP A 120 8.84 -46.74 35.75
N PHE A 121 9.62 -46.68 34.68
CA PHE A 121 10.63 -47.68 34.32
C PHE A 121 11.95 -47.37 35.02
N ASN A 122 11.91 -47.52 36.34
CA ASN A 122 13.09 -47.27 37.19
C ASN A 122 13.82 -48.59 37.45
N THR A 123 14.97 -48.52 38.08
CA THR A 123 15.77 -49.69 38.45
C THR A 123 14.99 -50.76 39.23
N GLY A 124 13.94 -50.39 39.97
CA GLY A 124 13.10 -51.34 40.70
C GLY A 124 12.27 -52.22 39.77
N LYS A 125 11.56 -51.62 38.77
CA LYS A 125 10.78 -52.42 37.80
C LYS A 125 11.66 -53.28 36.91
N ILE A 126 12.83 -52.77 36.48
CA ILE A 126 13.80 -53.58 35.74
C ILE A 126 14.26 -54.77 36.59
N SER A 127 14.51 -54.57 37.87
CA SER A 127 14.86 -55.65 38.81
C SER A 127 13.76 -56.71 38.89
N ASP A 128 12.49 -56.30 38.99
CA ASP A 128 11.33 -57.25 39.02
C ASP A 128 11.31 -58.12 37.76
N PHE A 129 11.53 -57.54 36.57
CA PHE A 129 11.62 -58.28 35.31
C PHE A 129 12.80 -59.22 35.25
N VAL A 130 13.96 -58.83 35.80
CA VAL A 130 15.14 -59.69 35.89
C VAL A 130 14.86 -60.89 36.79
N ASP A 131 14.22 -60.70 37.95
CA ASP A 131 13.88 -61.81 38.90
C ASP A 131 12.89 -62.72 38.27
N GLU A 132 11.85 -62.24 37.59
CA GLU A 132 10.86 -63.05 36.89
C GLU A 132 11.48 -63.87 35.74
N TYR A 133 12.37 -63.25 34.94
CA TYR A 133 13.09 -63.93 33.84
C TYR A 133 13.98 -65.00 34.39
N ASN A 134 14.75 -64.75 35.45
CA ASN A 134 15.69 -65.68 36.03
C ASN A 134 14.96 -66.88 36.73
N ALA A 135 13.78 -66.61 37.30
CA ALA A 135 12.94 -67.67 37.81
C ALA A 135 12.41 -68.61 36.74
N ALA A 136 12.10 -68.05 35.54
CA ALA A 136 11.63 -68.83 34.39
C ALA A 136 12.76 -69.53 33.60
N ASN A 137 13.97 -69.06 33.67
CA ASN A 137 15.15 -69.54 32.91
C ASN A 137 16.37 -69.76 33.80
N PRO A 138 16.33 -70.78 34.76
CA PRO A 138 17.40 -70.98 35.74
C PRO A 138 18.72 -71.42 35.15
N ASP A 139 18.72 -72.04 33.97
CA ASP A 139 19.93 -72.50 33.28
C ASP A 139 20.61 -71.38 32.40
N ALA A 140 19.92 -70.27 32.17
CA ALA A 140 20.41 -69.14 31.36
C ALA A 140 19.92 -67.83 31.96
N PRO A 141 20.43 -67.35 33.09
CA PRO A 141 19.99 -66.15 33.78
C PRO A 141 20.33 -64.93 32.95
N MET A 142 19.53 -63.85 33.05
CA MET A 142 19.73 -62.59 32.38
C MET A 142 21.00 -61.91 32.88
N VAL A 143 21.85 -61.50 31.96
CA VAL A 143 23.09 -60.76 32.27
C VAL A 143 22.83 -59.27 32.18
N PHE A 144 23.13 -58.50 33.20
CA PHE A 144 22.91 -57.06 33.22
C PHE A 144 24.04 -56.30 33.91
N ASP A 145 24.18 -55.02 33.55
CA ASP A 145 25.17 -54.13 34.13
C ASP A 145 24.57 -52.71 34.31
N TYR A 146 24.88 -52.08 35.44
CA TYR A 146 24.54 -50.70 35.74
C TYR A 146 25.81 -49.86 35.73
N VAL A 147 25.97 -48.98 34.76
CA VAL A 147 27.08 -48.07 34.68
C VAL A 147 26.81 -46.85 35.57
N ALA A 148 27.68 -46.62 36.55
CA ALA A 148 27.54 -45.50 37.45
C ALA A 148 27.74 -44.16 36.72
N ALA A 149 26.95 -43.14 37.08
CA ALA A 149 27.09 -41.79 36.55
C ALA A 149 28.54 -41.27 36.80
N LYS A 150 29.32 -41.09 35.76
CA LYS A 150 30.62 -40.43 35.85
C LYS A 150 30.38 -38.96 36.16
N THR A 151 30.69 -38.52 37.39
CA THR A 151 30.77 -37.10 37.76
C THR A 151 32.01 -36.46 37.08
N SER A 152 31.91 -36.20 35.80
CA SER A 152 32.87 -35.32 35.13
C SER A 152 32.45 -33.87 35.46
N ILE A 153 33.32 -33.16 36.14
CA ILE A 153 33.14 -31.71 36.27
C ILE A 153 33.07 -31.13 34.86
N PRO A 154 31.96 -30.47 34.45
CA PRO A 154 31.81 -29.98 33.09
C PRO A 154 32.67 -28.71 32.87
N TRP A 155 33.97 -28.90 32.77
CA TRP A 155 34.94 -27.82 32.54
C TRP A 155 34.55 -26.97 31.32
N LEU A 156 33.98 -27.57 30.34
CA LEU A 156 33.51 -26.89 29.11
C LEU A 156 32.35 -25.94 29.41
N GLU A 157 31.40 -26.37 30.25
CA GLU A 157 30.30 -25.51 30.69
C GLU A 157 30.77 -24.37 31.59
N ILE A 158 31.69 -24.66 32.49
CA ILE A 158 32.29 -23.61 33.38
C ILE A 158 33.03 -22.56 32.54
N ILE A 159 33.83 -23.00 31.57
CA ILE A 159 34.52 -22.10 30.62
C ILE A 159 33.51 -21.28 29.83
N PHE A 160 32.40 -21.91 29.39
CA PHE A 160 31.30 -21.23 28.70
C PHE A 160 30.64 -20.13 29.55
N TYR A 161 30.31 -20.43 30.82
CA TYR A 161 29.73 -19.43 31.73
C TYR A 161 30.70 -18.31 32.05
N VAL A 162 31.97 -18.60 32.24
CA VAL A 162 33.01 -17.57 32.47
C VAL A 162 33.20 -16.69 31.23
N ALA A 163 33.20 -17.26 30.04
CA ALA A 163 33.28 -16.51 28.79
C ALA A 163 32.03 -15.67 28.53
N MET A 164 30.83 -16.18 28.87
CA MET A 164 29.56 -15.46 28.77
C MET A 164 29.53 -14.26 29.77
N ILE A 165 29.91 -14.49 31.02
CA ILE A 165 29.98 -13.41 32.03
C ILE A 165 31.05 -12.36 31.64
N GLY A 166 32.20 -12.81 31.11
CA GLY A 166 33.23 -11.94 30.56
C GLY A 166 32.74 -11.10 29.37
N SER A 167 31.97 -11.70 28.48
CA SER A 167 31.39 -11.02 27.32
C SER A 167 30.31 -10.01 27.70
N ILE A 168 29.47 -10.35 28.68
CA ILE A 168 28.45 -9.44 29.24
C ILE A 168 29.15 -8.29 29.99
N GLY A 169 30.20 -8.58 30.77
CA GLY A 169 31.03 -7.56 31.45
C GLY A 169 31.72 -6.63 30.44
N MET A 170 32.21 -7.16 29.33
CA MET A 170 32.86 -6.38 28.28
C MET A 170 31.84 -5.53 27.49
N LEU A 171 30.62 -6.04 27.27
CA LEU A 171 29.50 -5.28 26.73
C LEU A 171 29.07 -4.14 27.65
N PHE A 172 28.95 -4.41 28.95
CA PHE A 172 28.68 -3.40 29.98
C PHE A 172 29.81 -2.36 30.08
N MET A 173 31.06 -2.78 30.02
CA MET A 173 32.23 -1.88 30.06
C MET A 173 32.37 -1.08 28.75
N SER A 174 31.97 -1.63 27.59
CA SER A 174 31.86 -0.93 26.32
C SER A 174 30.75 0.13 26.35
N MET A 175 29.60 -0.16 26.97
CA MET A 175 28.54 0.82 27.24
C MET A 175 28.99 1.92 28.20
N TYR A 176 29.78 1.60 29.22
CA TYR A 176 30.25 2.57 30.22
C TYR A 176 31.44 3.41 29.73
N ARG A 177 32.35 2.87 28.89
CA ARG A 177 33.48 3.57 28.27
C ARG A 177 33.15 4.33 27.00
N GLY A 178 32.04 3.97 26.32
CA GLY A 178 31.46 4.72 25.21
C GLY A 178 30.61 5.89 25.73
N GLY A 179 31.15 6.68 26.63
CA GLY A 179 30.53 7.93 27.07
C GLY A 179 30.33 8.84 25.89
N ALA A 180 29.11 8.87 25.38
CA ALA A 180 28.38 9.91 24.65
C ALA A 180 27.17 9.25 24.01
N GLY A 181 26.00 9.54 24.57
CA GLY A 181 24.70 9.05 24.08
C GLY A 181 24.51 9.18 22.59
N GLY A 182 24.02 8.13 21.96
CA GLY A 182 23.72 8.27 20.56
C GLY A 182 23.17 7.06 19.83
N GLY A 183 22.70 6.00 20.47
CA GLY A 183 22.18 4.89 19.67
C GLY A 183 20.84 4.29 20.13
N ILE A 184 20.69 4.04 21.40
CA ILE A 184 19.51 3.32 21.91
C ILE A 184 18.49 4.28 22.57
N MET A 185 18.91 5.47 23.03
CA MET A 185 18.00 6.49 23.60
C MET A 185 17.28 7.36 22.58
N ASN A 186 17.48 7.18 21.27
CA ASN A 186 16.82 7.98 20.22
C ASN A 186 15.55 7.33 19.66
N VAL A 187 15.13 6.16 20.13
CA VAL A 187 13.92 5.47 19.63
C VAL A 187 12.64 6.25 19.93
N GLY A 188 12.62 7.10 20.95
CA GLY A 188 11.45 7.92 21.32
C GLY A 188 11.48 9.37 20.84
N ARG A 189 12.54 9.82 20.11
CA ARG A 189 12.58 11.21 19.63
C ARG A 189 11.85 11.36 18.32
N ALA A 190 10.99 12.37 18.26
CA ALA A 190 10.31 12.74 17.03
C ALA A 190 11.33 13.14 15.96
N LYS A 191 11.31 12.47 14.80
CA LYS A 191 12.01 12.91 13.58
C LYS A 191 11.24 14.07 12.96
N VAL A 192 11.21 15.20 13.64
CA VAL A 192 10.59 16.41 13.11
C VAL A 192 11.41 16.87 11.91
N LYS A 193 10.76 17.07 10.78
CA LYS A 193 11.37 17.78 9.66
C LYS A 193 11.46 19.26 10.05
N ASP A 194 12.55 19.63 10.74
CA ASP A 194 12.87 21.04 10.92
C ASP A 194 13.04 21.63 9.51
N GLN A 195 12.25 22.62 9.19
CA GLN A 195 12.50 23.44 8.02
C GLN A 195 13.79 24.22 8.32
N GLN A 196 14.92 23.71 7.83
CA GLN A 196 16.22 24.35 8.00
C GLN A 196 16.14 25.78 7.48
N GLU A 197 16.77 26.71 8.14
CA GLU A 197 16.79 28.17 7.91
C GLU A 197 17.11 28.60 6.49
N ASN A 198 17.50 27.69 5.59
CA ASN A 198 17.95 27.95 4.23
C ASN A 198 16.93 27.65 3.11
N GLN A 199 15.72 27.16 3.41
CA GLN A 199 14.67 27.01 2.39
C GLN A 199 13.77 28.24 2.37
N ARG A 200 13.51 28.79 1.17
CA ARG A 200 12.51 29.85 0.95
C ARG A 200 11.21 29.47 1.65
N LYS A 201 10.79 30.26 2.63
CA LYS A 201 9.54 30.06 3.35
C LYS A 201 8.38 30.22 2.39
N ALA A 202 7.50 29.23 2.28
CA ALA A 202 6.26 29.36 1.54
C ALA A 202 5.39 30.41 2.21
N THR A 203 4.73 31.27 1.45
CA THR A 203 3.81 32.31 1.91
C THR A 203 2.44 32.15 1.25
N PHE A 204 1.45 32.92 1.65
CA PHE A 204 0.13 32.91 1.00
C PHE A 204 0.18 33.30 -0.49
N ALA A 205 1.22 33.98 -0.92
CA ALA A 205 1.46 34.29 -2.34
C ALA A 205 1.82 33.01 -3.17
N ASP A 206 2.30 31.96 -2.52
CA ASP A 206 2.63 30.70 -3.17
C ASP A 206 1.41 29.72 -3.19
N VAL A 207 0.28 30.09 -2.55
CA VAL A 207 -0.97 29.35 -2.52
C VAL A 207 -1.96 29.99 -3.46
N ALA A 208 -2.41 29.27 -4.46
CA ALA A 208 -3.41 29.73 -5.44
C ALA A 208 -4.76 29.05 -5.19
N GLY A 209 -5.86 29.74 -5.51
CA GLY A 209 -7.20 29.17 -5.54
C GLY A 209 -7.78 28.71 -4.18
N ALA A 210 -7.45 29.42 -3.11
CA ALA A 210 -7.94 29.17 -1.75
C ALA A 210 -8.10 30.52 -1.00
N ASP A 211 -8.82 31.44 -1.60
CA ASP A 211 -8.90 32.83 -1.09
C ASP A 211 -9.65 32.90 0.24
N GLU A 212 -10.73 32.15 0.40
CA GLU A 212 -11.54 32.08 1.60
C GLU A 212 -10.76 31.43 2.76
N GLU A 213 -10.09 30.31 2.49
CA GLU A 213 -9.29 29.60 3.47
C GLU A 213 -8.08 30.43 3.91
N LYS A 214 -7.47 31.18 2.98
CA LYS A 214 -6.40 32.14 3.30
C LYS A 214 -6.93 33.26 4.22
N ALA A 215 -8.13 33.78 3.95
CA ALA A 215 -8.73 34.82 4.77
C ALA A 215 -9.03 34.31 6.21
N GLU A 216 -9.53 33.08 6.35
CA GLU A 216 -9.74 32.46 7.67
C GLU A 216 -8.41 32.26 8.43
N LEU A 217 -7.37 31.83 7.74
CA LEU A 217 -6.05 31.62 8.36
C LEU A 217 -5.28 32.93 8.59
N GLN A 218 -5.67 34.01 7.95
CA GLN A 218 -5.07 35.32 8.18
C GLN A 218 -5.26 35.80 9.63
N GLU A 219 -6.37 35.45 10.28
CA GLU A 219 -6.58 35.73 11.70
C GLU A 219 -5.54 35.02 12.58
N VAL A 220 -5.21 33.77 12.24
CA VAL A 220 -4.17 32.97 12.92
C VAL A 220 -2.80 33.63 12.74
N VAL A 221 -2.50 34.09 11.53
CA VAL A 221 -1.25 34.81 11.22
C VAL A 221 -1.14 36.12 11.99
N GLU A 222 -2.22 36.92 12.04
CA GLU A 222 -2.25 38.18 12.78
C GLU A 222 -2.03 37.96 14.28
N PHE A 223 -2.66 36.90 14.83
CA PHE A 223 -2.44 36.55 16.22
C PHE A 223 -0.97 36.21 16.49
N LEU A 224 -0.37 35.30 15.70
CA LEU A 224 1.04 34.91 15.88
C LEU A 224 2.00 36.08 15.75
N LYS A 225 1.65 37.09 14.92
CA LYS A 225 2.43 38.35 14.77
C LYS A 225 2.23 39.33 15.93
N ALA A 226 1.02 39.42 16.48
CA ALA A 226 0.67 40.43 17.49
C ALA A 226 -0.33 39.90 18.55
N PRO A 227 0.04 38.94 19.42
CA PRO A 227 -0.85 38.30 20.38
C PRO A 227 -1.49 39.30 21.37
N ASN A 228 -0.75 40.33 21.76
CA ASN A 228 -1.20 41.33 22.73
C ASN A 228 -2.44 42.13 22.24
N LYS A 229 -2.62 42.31 20.94
CA LYS A 229 -3.79 42.99 20.35
C LYS A 229 -5.10 42.25 20.68
N PHE A 230 -5.06 40.94 20.63
CA PHE A 230 -6.23 40.07 20.87
C PHE A 230 -6.48 39.88 22.37
N ASN A 231 -5.42 39.66 23.14
CA ASN A 231 -5.48 39.48 24.59
C ASN A 231 -6.06 40.70 25.31
N SER A 232 -5.74 41.93 24.83
CA SER A 232 -6.23 43.17 25.41
C SER A 232 -7.79 43.34 25.30
N LEU A 233 -8.40 42.68 24.30
CA LEU A 233 -9.86 42.67 24.09
C LEU A 233 -10.54 41.45 24.74
N GLY A 234 -9.77 40.54 25.39
CA GLY A 234 -10.29 39.32 26.00
C GLY A 234 -10.70 38.25 24.98
N ALA A 235 -10.23 38.37 23.74
CA ALA A 235 -10.49 37.38 22.70
C ALA A 235 -9.75 36.09 23.00
N ARG A 236 -10.45 34.96 22.92
CA ARG A 236 -9.84 33.63 23.01
C ARG A 236 -9.43 33.18 21.62
N ILE A 237 -8.20 32.78 21.49
CA ILE A 237 -7.63 32.30 20.22
C ILE A 237 -7.85 30.80 20.10
N PRO A 238 -8.08 30.29 18.90
CA PRO A 238 -8.16 28.86 18.71
C PRO A 238 -6.80 28.22 19.03
N HIS A 239 -6.79 27.22 19.92
CA HIS A 239 -5.60 26.44 20.22
C HIS A 239 -5.25 25.50 19.07
N GLY A 240 -6.25 25.07 18.29
CA GLY A 240 -6.07 24.19 17.16
C GLY A 240 -6.96 24.50 15.98
N VAL A 241 -6.38 24.31 14.79
CA VAL A 241 -7.06 24.46 13.49
C VAL A 241 -7.00 23.14 12.76
N LEU A 242 -8.15 22.59 12.39
CA LEU A 242 -8.28 21.37 11.60
C LEU A 242 -8.57 21.73 10.13
N LEU A 243 -7.65 21.39 9.24
CA LEU A 243 -7.83 21.49 7.79
C LEU A 243 -8.49 20.21 7.28
N VAL A 244 -9.69 20.33 6.74
CA VAL A 244 -10.51 19.21 6.28
C VAL A 244 -10.72 19.33 4.78
N GLY A 245 -10.61 18.23 4.03
CA GLY A 245 -10.93 18.24 2.59
C GLY A 245 -10.30 17.09 1.82
N PRO A 246 -10.62 16.95 0.54
CA PRO A 246 -10.08 15.89 -0.32
C PRO A 246 -8.55 15.88 -0.39
N THR A 247 -8.00 14.73 -0.80
CA THR A 247 -6.55 14.62 -1.06
C THR A 247 -6.11 15.57 -2.18
N GLY A 248 -4.89 16.10 -2.09
CA GLY A 248 -4.32 16.93 -3.16
C GLY A 248 -4.80 18.37 -3.20
N THR A 249 -5.68 18.82 -2.28
CA THR A 249 -6.20 20.20 -2.26
C THR A 249 -5.23 21.23 -1.66
N GLY A 250 -4.04 20.81 -1.20
CA GLY A 250 -3.02 21.74 -0.72
C GLY A 250 -3.03 22.04 0.78
N LYS A 251 -3.73 21.24 1.62
CA LYS A 251 -3.82 21.43 3.07
C LYS A 251 -2.45 21.60 3.75
N THR A 252 -1.50 20.76 3.44
CA THR A 252 -0.11 20.82 3.96
C THR A 252 0.62 22.07 3.49
N LEU A 253 0.40 22.50 2.22
CA LEU A 253 0.97 23.71 1.68
C LEU A 253 0.40 24.95 2.37
N LEU A 254 -0.92 24.98 2.59
CA LEU A 254 -1.62 26.07 3.26
C LEU A 254 -1.14 26.26 4.71
N ALA A 255 -0.97 25.14 5.47
CA ALA A 255 -0.42 25.19 6.83
C ALA A 255 1.02 25.74 6.84
N ARG A 256 1.84 25.29 5.88
CA ARG A 256 3.23 25.78 5.72
C ARG A 256 3.26 27.26 5.35
N ALA A 257 2.36 27.70 4.47
CA ALA A 257 2.25 29.09 4.05
C ALA A 257 1.80 29.98 5.23
N CYS A 258 0.89 29.51 6.08
CA CYS A 258 0.49 30.21 7.29
C CYS A 258 1.69 30.46 8.22
N ALA A 259 2.52 29.46 8.44
CA ALA A 259 3.73 29.61 9.27
C ALA A 259 4.76 30.58 8.64
N GLY A 260 4.94 30.49 7.32
CA GLY A 260 5.85 31.38 6.59
C GLY A 260 5.36 32.82 6.56
N GLU A 261 4.06 33.04 6.41
CA GLU A 261 3.43 34.35 6.47
C GLU A 261 3.51 34.96 7.88
N ALA A 262 3.34 34.14 8.93
CA ALA A 262 3.53 34.55 10.31
C ALA A 262 5.00 34.75 10.69
N GLY A 263 5.95 34.17 9.93
CA GLY A 263 7.38 34.23 10.21
C GLY A 263 7.83 33.33 11.37
N VAL A 264 7.01 32.36 11.79
CA VAL A 264 7.25 31.48 12.95
C VAL A 264 7.84 30.12 12.55
N PRO A 265 8.47 29.39 13.49
CA PRO A 265 8.91 28.01 13.29
C PRO A 265 7.73 27.08 12.95
N PHE A 266 7.98 26.10 12.06
CA PHE A 266 7.00 25.13 11.59
C PHE A 266 7.51 23.70 11.85
N TYR A 267 6.82 22.97 12.72
CA TYR A 267 7.15 21.59 13.10
C TYR A 267 6.14 20.63 12.51
N ALA A 268 6.52 19.98 11.40
CA ALA A 268 5.63 19.06 10.70
C ALA A 268 5.95 17.59 11.02
N ILE A 269 4.92 16.81 11.26
CA ILE A 269 4.96 15.36 11.46
C ILE A 269 3.73 14.72 10.78
N SER A 270 3.86 13.47 10.33
CA SER A 270 2.70 12.69 9.90
C SER A 270 2.05 11.98 11.10
N GLY A 271 0.73 11.89 11.13
CA GLY A 271 0.01 11.07 12.11
C GLY A 271 0.47 9.61 12.11
N SER A 272 0.86 9.09 10.95
CA SER A 272 1.42 7.75 10.81
C SER A 272 2.76 7.57 11.55
N ASP A 273 3.57 8.64 11.68
CA ASP A 273 4.85 8.59 12.40
C ASP A 273 4.68 8.37 13.91
N PHE A 274 3.48 8.55 14.43
CA PHE A 274 3.16 8.28 15.84
C PHE A 274 2.75 6.81 16.08
N VAL A 275 2.38 6.07 15.04
CA VAL A 275 1.95 4.68 15.15
C VAL A 275 3.16 3.77 14.98
N GLU A 276 3.63 3.18 16.07
CA GLU A 276 4.78 2.27 16.10
C GLU A 276 4.37 0.94 16.75
N MET A 277 5.18 -0.11 16.55
CA MET A 277 4.91 -1.42 17.17
C MET A 277 5.21 -1.47 18.68
N TYR A 278 5.92 -0.48 19.21
CA TYR A 278 6.35 -0.45 20.60
C TYR A 278 5.48 0.50 21.43
N VAL A 279 4.82 -0.03 22.45
CA VAL A 279 3.94 0.74 23.35
C VAL A 279 4.68 1.91 24.00
N GLY A 280 4.09 3.10 23.93
CA GLY A 280 4.59 4.34 24.55
C GLY A 280 5.56 5.16 23.72
N VAL A 281 6.03 4.68 22.56
CA VAL A 281 6.93 5.43 21.67
C VAL A 281 6.19 6.59 21.03
N GLY A 282 4.95 6.38 20.54
CA GLY A 282 4.11 7.41 19.97
C GLY A 282 3.83 8.55 20.96
N ALA A 283 3.43 8.21 22.18
CA ALA A 283 3.22 9.19 23.26
C ALA A 283 4.50 9.97 23.62
N SER A 284 5.67 9.34 23.56
CA SER A 284 6.95 10.02 23.77
C SER A 284 7.28 11.01 22.66
N ARG A 285 6.99 10.66 21.39
CA ARG A 285 7.16 11.56 20.25
C ARG A 285 6.25 12.77 20.32
N VAL A 286 4.99 12.59 20.75
CA VAL A 286 4.07 13.70 20.98
C VAL A 286 4.67 14.67 21.99
N ARG A 287 5.10 14.19 23.15
CA ARG A 287 5.73 15.04 24.18
C ARG A 287 6.96 15.79 23.67
N ASP A 288 7.87 15.11 22.95
CA ASP A 288 9.09 15.71 22.40
C ASP A 288 8.75 16.82 21.38
N LEU A 289 7.74 16.61 20.54
CA LEU A 289 7.26 17.58 19.57
C LEU A 289 6.71 18.85 20.25
N PHE A 290 5.83 18.67 21.22
CA PHE A 290 5.21 19.78 21.96
C PHE A 290 6.24 20.53 22.81
N GLU A 291 7.18 19.83 23.46
CA GLU A 291 8.29 20.45 24.19
C GLU A 291 9.19 21.30 23.29
N LYS A 292 9.48 20.83 22.06
CA LYS A 292 10.24 21.62 21.08
C LYS A 292 9.50 22.88 20.68
N ALA A 293 8.21 22.77 20.37
CA ALA A 293 7.39 23.92 20.00
C ALA A 293 7.29 24.96 21.13
N LYS A 294 7.11 24.50 22.37
CA LYS A 294 7.11 25.38 23.57
C LYS A 294 8.42 26.11 23.77
N LYS A 295 9.56 25.52 23.39
CA LYS A 295 10.88 26.18 23.50
C LYS A 295 11.12 27.28 22.45
N THR A 296 10.36 27.28 21.39
CA THR A 296 10.54 28.19 20.23
C THR A 296 9.30 29.06 19.95
N MET A 297 8.55 29.37 20.98
CA MET A 297 7.35 30.24 20.86
C MET A 297 7.68 31.63 20.30
N PRO A 298 6.80 32.20 19.44
CA PRO A 298 5.62 31.59 18.84
C PRO A 298 5.95 30.58 17.75
N SER A 299 5.16 29.48 17.65
CA SER A 299 5.41 28.39 16.69
C SER A 299 4.13 27.69 16.24
N ILE A 300 4.19 26.97 15.10
CA ILE A 300 3.12 26.12 14.61
C ILE A 300 3.58 24.66 14.64
N ILE A 301 2.76 23.80 15.27
CA ILE A 301 2.83 22.35 15.13
C ILE A 301 1.86 21.95 14.03
N PHE A 302 2.31 21.13 13.06
CA PHE A 302 1.45 20.61 12.02
C PHE A 302 1.46 19.07 12.03
N ILE A 303 0.28 18.48 12.13
CA ILE A 303 0.06 17.03 12.12
C ILE A 303 -0.70 16.68 10.85
N ASP A 304 -0.02 16.11 9.87
CA ASP A 304 -0.67 15.63 8.65
C ASP A 304 -1.30 14.25 8.90
N GLU A 305 -2.38 13.94 8.18
CA GLU A 305 -3.08 12.65 8.32
C GLU A 305 -3.42 12.32 9.78
N ILE A 306 -4.00 13.28 10.49
CA ILE A 306 -4.34 13.11 11.93
C ILE A 306 -5.26 11.92 12.20
N ASP A 307 -6.04 11.51 11.21
CA ASP A 307 -6.92 10.33 11.27
C ASP A 307 -6.17 9.01 11.47
N ALA A 308 -4.87 8.95 11.17
CA ALA A 308 -4.04 7.79 11.51
C ALA A 308 -4.00 7.52 13.02
N VAL A 309 -4.06 8.57 13.84
CA VAL A 309 -4.02 8.50 15.32
C VAL A 309 -5.37 8.83 15.95
N GLY A 310 -6.09 9.78 15.35
CA GLY A 310 -7.29 10.43 15.90
C GLY A 310 -8.60 9.69 15.63
N ARG A 311 -8.59 8.48 15.11
CA ARG A 311 -9.81 7.71 14.77
C ARG A 311 -10.59 7.33 16.02
N GLN A 312 -11.96 7.35 15.91
CA GLN A 312 -12.87 6.93 16.98
C GLN A 312 -12.57 5.51 17.48
N ARG A 313 -12.78 5.30 18.79
CA ARG A 313 -12.60 4.03 19.48
C ARG A 313 -13.58 3.00 18.93
N GLY A 314 -13.08 1.92 18.33
CA GLY A 314 -13.90 0.80 17.88
C GLY A 314 -13.78 -0.38 18.84
N ALA A 315 -14.85 -1.13 19.03
CA ALA A 315 -14.85 -2.40 19.76
C ALA A 315 -14.15 -3.50 18.93
N GLY A 316 -12.84 -3.36 18.66
CA GLY A 316 -12.04 -4.34 17.91
C GLY A 316 -11.19 -5.18 18.85
N LEU A 317 -11.31 -6.50 18.78
CA LEU A 317 -10.48 -7.49 19.44
C LEU A 317 -9.09 -7.55 18.77
N GLY A 318 -8.12 -6.72 19.19
CA GLY A 318 -6.75 -6.81 18.67
C GLY A 318 -5.77 -5.84 19.33
N GLY A 319 -4.63 -6.35 19.77
CA GLY A 319 -3.60 -5.66 20.58
C GLY A 319 -2.83 -4.48 19.93
N GLY A 320 -3.23 -4.00 18.75
CA GLY A 320 -2.66 -2.80 18.11
C GLY A 320 -3.42 -1.50 18.43
N HIS A 321 -4.52 -1.59 19.20
CA HIS A 321 -5.34 -0.43 19.54
C HIS A 321 -4.82 0.36 20.73
N ASP A 322 -4.16 -0.31 21.69
CA ASP A 322 -3.73 0.31 22.96
C ASP A 322 -2.68 1.41 22.75
N GLU A 323 -1.74 1.24 21.82
CA GLU A 323 -0.71 2.24 21.54
C GLU A 323 -1.30 3.49 20.88
N ARG A 324 -2.19 3.30 19.91
CA ARG A 324 -2.87 4.41 19.23
C ARG A 324 -3.70 5.22 20.22
N GLU A 325 -4.46 4.57 21.10
CA GLU A 325 -5.25 5.23 22.15
C GLU A 325 -4.36 5.97 23.15
N GLN A 326 -3.24 5.36 23.54
CA GLN A 326 -2.28 6.02 24.44
C GLN A 326 -1.68 7.27 23.79
N THR A 327 -1.36 7.21 22.51
CA THR A 327 -0.83 8.33 21.73
C THR A 327 -1.87 9.43 21.56
N LEU A 328 -3.13 9.07 21.22
CA LEU A 328 -4.24 10.01 21.16
C LEU A 328 -4.46 10.71 22.51
N ASN A 329 -4.53 9.94 23.62
CA ASN A 329 -4.69 10.50 24.94
C ASN A 329 -3.55 11.46 25.30
N GLN A 330 -2.31 11.13 24.94
CA GLN A 330 -1.19 12.03 25.14
C GLN A 330 -1.32 13.32 24.33
N LEU A 331 -1.75 13.22 23.05
CA LEU A 331 -2.03 14.40 22.23
C LEU A 331 -3.08 15.31 22.86
N LEU A 332 -4.18 14.72 23.36
CA LEU A 332 -5.24 15.47 24.04
C LEU A 332 -4.70 16.15 25.31
N VAL A 333 -3.90 15.47 26.10
CA VAL A 333 -3.25 16.04 27.30
C VAL A 333 -2.33 17.21 26.97
N GLU A 334 -1.50 17.08 25.92
CA GLU A 334 -0.60 18.16 25.51
C GLU A 334 -1.36 19.37 24.97
N MET A 335 -2.49 19.16 24.25
CA MET A 335 -3.36 20.23 23.76
C MET A 335 -4.08 20.93 24.90
N ASP A 336 -4.58 20.17 25.89
CA ASP A 336 -5.25 20.73 27.07
C ASP A 336 -4.26 21.43 28.03
N GLY A 337 -2.96 21.15 27.89
CA GLY A 337 -1.89 21.72 28.68
C GLY A 337 -1.30 23.02 28.14
N PHE A 338 -1.94 23.68 27.17
CA PHE A 338 -1.58 25.00 26.73
C PHE A 338 -2.31 26.08 27.56
N ASP A 339 -1.54 27.04 28.06
CA ASP A 339 -2.12 28.28 28.59
C ASP A 339 -2.57 29.20 27.45
N ALA A 340 -3.59 30.01 27.68
CA ALA A 340 -4.17 30.90 26.66
C ALA A 340 -3.17 31.87 26.00
N ASN A 341 -1.95 31.95 26.53
CA ASN A 341 -0.90 32.88 26.10
C ASN A 341 0.36 32.16 25.52
N ASP A 342 0.33 30.83 25.39
CA ASP A 342 1.54 30.06 25.03
C ASP A 342 2.04 30.27 23.58
N GLY A 343 1.30 30.99 22.73
CA GLY A 343 1.76 31.32 21.37
C GLY A 343 2.05 30.10 20.46
N VAL A 344 1.66 28.90 20.85
CA VAL A 344 1.76 27.69 20.04
C VAL A 344 0.38 27.36 19.47
N ILE A 345 0.29 27.20 18.15
CA ILE A 345 -0.91 26.77 17.48
C ILE A 345 -0.71 25.39 16.89
N VAL A 346 -1.66 24.49 17.16
CA VAL A 346 -1.65 23.15 16.58
C VAL A 346 -2.54 23.14 15.34
N MET A 347 -1.96 22.91 14.18
CA MET A 347 -2.70 22.68 12.95
C MET A 347 -2.70 21.18 12.62
N ALA A 348 -3.81 20.65 12.17
CA ALA A 348 -3.87 19.27 11.68
C ALA A 348 -4.58 19.21 10.33
N ALA A 349 -4.25 18.20 9.54
CA ALA A 349 -4.93 17.94 8.27
C ALA A 349 -5.52 16.53 8.27
N THR A 350 -6.71 16.40 7.68
CA THR A 350 -7.36 15.10 7.44
C THR A 350 -8.17 15.13 6.15
N ASN A 351 -8.26 13.97 5.52
CA ASN A 351 -9.18 13.76 4.40
C ASN A 351 -10.55 13.24 4.87
N ARG A 352 -10.64 12.80 6.12
CA ARG A 352 -11.81 12.16 6.70
C ARG A 352 -12.09 12.66 8.12
N ALA A 353 -12.77 13.80 8.21
CA ALA A 353 -13.18 14.35 9.49
C ALA A 353 -14.26 13.49 10.20
N ASP A 354 -15.03 12.72 9.43
CA ASP A 354 -16.12 11.82 9.87
C ASP A 354 -15.64 10.73 10.83
N ILE A 355 -14.40 10.24 10.66
CA ILE A 355 -13.86 9.16 11.49
C ILE A 355 -13.10 9.65 12.73
N LEU A 356 -12.91 10.95 12.89
CA LEU A 356 -12.16 11.49 14.02
C LEU A 356 -12.92 11.34 15.35
N ASP A 357 -12.17 11.09 16.42
CA ASP A 357 -12.71 11.08 17.78
C ASP A 357 -13.25 12.46 18.13
N LYS A 358 -14.51 12.51 18.57
CA LYS A 358 -15.20 13.74 18.97
C LYS A 358 -14.47 14.51 20.08
N ALA A 359 -13.61 13.83 20.84
CA ALA A 359 -12.76 14.47 21.83
C ALA A 359 -11.75 15.46 21.24
N LEU A 360 -11.26 15.21 20.00
CA LEU A 360 -10.38 16.14 19.28
C LEU A 360 -11.08 17.44 18.86
N LEU A 361 -12.38 17.37 18.62
CA LEU A 361 -13.19 18.48 18.11
C LEU A 361 -13.84 19.32 19.22
N ARG A 362 -13.48 19.08 20.50
CA ARG A 362 -13.99 19.86 21.62
C ARG A 362 -13.31 21.22 21.69
N PRO A 363 -14.02 22.26 22.17
CA PRO A 363 -13.42 23.58 22.45
C PRO A 363 -12.15 23.48 23.29
N GLY A 364 -11.12 24.24 22.91
CA GLY A 364 -9.79 24.19 23.52
C GLY A 364 -8.83 23.21 22.85
N ARG A 365 -9.26 22.46 21.80
CA ARG A 365 -8.46 21.55 21.00
C ARG A 365 -8.52 21.97 19.54
N PHE A 366 -9.11 21.18 18.62
CA PHE A 366 -9.39 21.63 17.25
C PHE A 366 -10.76 22.31 17.21
N ASP A 367 -10.79 23.51 17.70
CA ASP A 367 -12.00 24.32 17.84
C ASP A 367 -12.36 25.13 16.59
N ARG A 368 -11.42 25.25 15.63
CA ARG A 368 -11.67 25.80 14.30
C ARG A 368 -11.46 24.73 13.24
N GLN A 369 -12.43 24.59 12.34
CA GLN A 369 -12.34 23.72 11.17
C GLN A 369 -12.37 24.58 9.91
N VAL A 370 -11.35 24.42 9.07
CA VAL A 370 -11.24 25.09 7.76
C VAL A 370 -11.40 24.03 6.68
N TYR A 371 -12.45 24.15 5.89
CA TYR A 371 -12.72 23.21 4.80
C TYR A 371 -12.00 23.63 3.53
N VAL A 372 -11.01 22.82 3.10
CA VAL A 372 -10.22 23.05 1.88
C VAL A 372 -10.79 22.19 0.76
N GLY A 373 -11.71 22.76 0.01
CA GLY A 373 -12.43 22.10 -1.08
C GLY A 373 -11.59 21.88 -2.34
N LEU A 374 -12.22 21.27 -3.35
CA LEU A 374 -11.67 21.29 -4.70
C LEU A 374 -11.75 22.70 -5.27
N PRO A 375 -10.74 23.16 -6.04
CA PRO A 375 -10.73 24.51 -6.59
C PRO A 375 -11.81 24.69 -7.66
N ASP A 376 -12.44 25.84 -7.67
CA ASP A 376 -13.32 26.29 -8.75
C ASP A 376 -12.55 26.61 -10.04
N VAL A 377 -13.24 26.98 -11.12
CA VAL A 377 -12.57 27.30 -12.42
C VAL A 377 -11.51 28.39 -12.26
N LYS A 378 -11.78 29.43 -11.46
CA LYS A 378 -10.82 30.53 -11.23
C LYS A 378 -9.59 30.01 -10.44
N GLY A 379 -9.83 29.26 -9.40
CA GLY A 379 -8.78 28.65 -8.58
C GLY A 379 -7.91 27.70 -9.40
N ARG A 380 -8.53 26.87 -10.26
CA ARG A 380 -7.77 25.99 -11.17
C ARG A 380 -6.90 26.78 -12.15
N GLU A 381 -7.40 27.86 -12.71
CA GLU A 381 -6.59 28.73 -13.58
C GLU A 381 -5.39 29.34 -12.82
N GLU A 382 -5.59 29.81 -11.59
CA GLU A 382 -4.52 30.36 -10.76
C GLU A 382 -3.49 29.27 -10.39
N ILE A 383 -3.93 28.07 -10.02
CA ILE A 383 -3.06 26.92 -9.71
C ILE A 383 -2.24 26.53 -10.96
N LEU A 384 -2.88 26.42 -12.12
CA LEU A 384 -2.19 26.16 -13.40
C LEU A 384 -1.13 27.22 -13.70
N ARG A 385 -1.42 28.50 -13.45
CA ARG A 385 -0.46 29.60 -13.63
C ARG A 385 0.76 29.46 -12.75
N VAL A 386 0.60 28.97 -11.50
CA VAL A 386 1.71 28.67 -10.60
C VAL A 386 2.57 27.52 -11.13
N HIS A 387 1.95 26.40 -11.53
CA HIS A 387 2.67 25.22 -11.98
C HIS A 387 3.29 25.33 -13.38
N THR A 388 2.83 26.29 -14.18
CA THR A 388 3.38 26.59 -15.52
C THR A 388 4.46 27.66 -15.54
N LYS A 389 4.68 28.38 -14.44
CA LYS A 389 5.61 29.51 -14.35
C LYS A 389 7.03 29.20 -14.86
N ASN A 390 7.50 27.97 -14.68
CA ASN A 390 8.86 27.56 -15.08
C ASN A 390 8.85 26.60 -16.28
N LYS A 391 7.75 26.54 -17.04
CA LYS A 391 7.60 25.64 -18.19
C LYS A 391 7.35 26.48 -19.46
N PRO A 392 7.99 26.16 -20.59
CA PRO A 392 7.74 26.85 -21.86
C PRO A 392 6.40 26.40 -22.43
N LEU A 393 5.42 27.29 -22.48
CA LEU A 393 4.12 27.08 -23.12
C LEU A 393 4.12 27.60 -24.56
N GLY A 394 3.41 26.93 -25.43
CA GLY A 394 3.09 27.40 -26.77
C GLY A 394 2.10 28.57 -26.77
N PRO A 395 2.05 29.38 -27.87
CA PRO A 395 1.12 30.49 -27.95
C PRO A 395 -0.35 30.08 -28.07
N ASP A 396 -0.61 28.83 -28.37
CA ASP A 396 -1.93 28.18 -28.51
C ASP A 396 -2.54 27.78 -27.16
N VAL A 397 -1.74 27.76 -26.09
CA VAL A 397 -2.18 27.25 -24.77
C VAL A 397 -2.98 28.31 -24.02
N SER A 398 -4.25 27.98 -23.74
CA SER A 398 -5.14 28.79 -22.91
C SER A 398 -5.36 28.14 -21.52
N LEU A 399 -4.73 28.68 -20.45
CA LEU A 399 -4.92 28.20 -19.10
C LEU A 399 -6.38 28.24 -18.65
N LYS A 400 -7.17 29.18 -19.13
CA LYS A 400 -8.59 29.31 -18.86
C LYS A 400 -9.39 28.16 -19.47
N THR A 401 -9.06 27.74 -20.70
CA THR A 401 -9.69 26.57 -21.34
C THR A 401 -9.34 25.30 -20.58
N ILE A 402 -8.07 25.13 -20.22
CA ILE A 402 -7.60 23.98 -19.43
C ILE A 402 -8.29 23.95 -18.05
N ALA A 403 -8.43 25.09 -17.36
CA ALA A 403 -9.12 25.15 -16.09
C ALA A 403 -10.59 24.72 -16.18
N ARG A 404 -11.26 24.98 -17.31
CA ARG A 404 -12.62 24.49 -17.58
C ARG A 404 -12.63 22.98 -17.82
N SER A 405 -11.70 22.47 -18.65
CA SER A 405 -11.64 21.04 -19.00
C SER A 405 -11.18 20.13 -17.87
N THR A 406 -10.73 20.70 -16.75
CA THR A 406 -10.24 19.95 -15.58
C THR A 406 -11.17 20.08 -14.36
N ALA A 407 -12.50 20.10 -14.60
CA ALA A 407 -13.48 20.08 -13.52
C ALA A 407 -13.25 18.89 -12.59
N GLY A 408 -13.28 19.14 -11.28
CA GLY A 408 -13.03 18.11 -10.27
C GLY A 408 -11.56 17.79 -9.99
N PHE A 409 -10.60 18.42 -10.68
CA PHE A 409 -9.18 18.23 -10.40
C PHE A 409 -8.78 18.98 -9.12
N SER A 410 -7.99 18.31 -8.30
CA SER A 410 -7.29 18.92 -7.18
C SER A 410 -6.04 19.69 -7.64
N GLY A 411 -5.43 20.46 -6.75
CA GLY A 411 -4.16 21.13 -7.05
C GLY A 411 -3.04 20.16 -7.45
N ALA A 412 -2.99 18.99 -6.84
CA ALA A 412 -2.01 17.94 -7.17
C ALA A 412 -2.26 17.32 -8.55
N ASP A 413 -3.54 17.15 -8.93
CA ASP A 413 -3.88 16.64 -10.26
C ASP A 413 -3.49 17.61 -11.36
N LEU A 414 -3.67 18.94 -11.11
CA LEU A 414 -3.25 20.00 -12.03
C LEU A 414 -1.72 20.09 -12.15
N GLU A 415 -0.99 19.91 -11.05
CA GLU A 415 0.47 19.79 -11.08
C GLU A 415 0.93 18.62 -11.94
N ASN A 416 0.32 17.44 -11.69
CA ASN A 416 0.60 16.22 -12.44
C ASN A 416 0.26 16.37 -13.93
N LEU A 417 -0.89 16.97 -14.26
CA LEU A 417 -1.29 17.28 -15.64
C LEU A 417 -0.20 18.08 -16.38
N VAL A 418 0.23 19.16 -15.80
CA VAL A 418 1.25 20.04 -16.42
C VAL A 418 2.61 19.35 -16.51
N ASN A 419 2.93 18.47 -15.56
CA ASN A 419 4.15 17.67 -15.61
C ASN A 419 4.08 16.60 -16.71
N GLU A 420 2.96 15.88 -16.84
CA GLU A 420 2.74 14.89 -17.89
C GLU A 420 2.76 15.51 -19.29
N ALA A 421 2.16 16.70 -19.45
CA ALA A 421 2.23 17.45 -20.71
C ALA A 421 3.67 17.82 -21.08
N ALA A 422 4.47 18.23 -20.10
CA ALA A 422 5.90 18.52 -20.31
C ALA A 422 6.68 17.24 -20.73
N LEU A 423 6.39 16.10 -20.10
CA LEU A 423 7.01 14.81 -20.46
C LEU A 423 6.62 14.38 -21.88
N LEU A 424 5.36 14.58 -22.28
CA LEU A 424 4.89 14.28 -23.64
C LEU A 424 5.59 15.17 -24.67
N ALA A 425 5.67 16.49 -24.43
CA ALA A 425 6.37 17.43 -25.30
C ALA A 425 7.86 17.05 -25.45
N ALA A 426 8.52 16.72 -24.34
CA ALA A 426 9.92 16.31 -24.35
C ALA A 426 10.16 15.02 -25.16
N ARG A 427 9.28 14.00 -25.04
CA ARG A 427 9.34 12.76 -25.81
C ARG A 427 9.19 13.00 -27.33
N GLN A 428 8.42 14.02 -27.71
CA GLN A 428 8.22 14.41 -29.10
C GLN A 428 9.30 15.38 -29.62
N GLY A 429 10.32 15.70 -28.78
CA GLY A 429 11.40 16.61 -29.15
C GLY A 429 10.96 18.07 -29.30
N LYS A 430 9.79 18.45 -28.79
CA LYS A 430 9.24 19.81 -28.85
C LYS A 430 9.96 20.72 -27.86
N LYS A 431 10.05 22.04 -28.22
CA LYS A 431 10.68 23.07 -27.37
C LYS A 431 9.69 23.75 -26.42
N ALA A 432 8.39 23.58 -26.65
CA ALA A 432 7.30 24.13 -25.84
C ALA A 432 6.15 23.14 -25.75
N ILE A 433 5.36 23.25 -24.69
CA ILE A 433 4.15 22.47 -24.45
C ILE A 433 3.03 23.13 -25.23
N THR A 434 2.38 22.43 -26.15
CA THR A 434 1.23 22.93 -26.92
C THR A 434 -0.08 22.43 -26.29
N GLU A 435 -1.22 22.97 -26.74
CA GLU A 435 -2.55 22.56 -26.28
C GLU A 435 -2.77 21.05 -26.45
N LYS A 436 -2.27 20.48 -27.55
CA LYS A 436 -2.38 19.05 -27.85
C LYS A 436 -1.74 18.14 -26.77
N GLU A 437 -0.55 18.50 -26.26
CA GLU A 437 0.08 17.73 -25.18
C GLU A 437 -0.68 17.87 -23.87
N ILE A 438 -1.30 19.00 -23.62
CA ILE A 438 -2.09 19.22 -22.41
C ILE A 438 -3.40 18.42 -22.46
N GLU A 439 -4.08 18.42 -23.59
CA GLU A 439 -5.27 17.57 -23.78
C GLU A 439 -4.94 16.10 -23.61
N GLU A 440 -3.88 15.61 -24.24
CA GLU A 440 -3.45 14.21 -24.13
C GLU A 440 -3.04 13.85 -22.70
N ALA A 441 -2.36 14.78 -22.01
CA ALA A 441 -2.01 14.63 -20.61
C ALA A 441 -3.25 14.61 -19.70
N SER A 442 -4.27 15.46 -20.00
CA SER A 442 -5.53 15.49 -19.26
C SER A 442 -6.24 14.14 -19.34
N VAL A 443 -6.37 13.60 -20.55
CA VAL A 443 -6.95 12.27 -20.76
C VAL A 443 -6.14 11.18 -20.07
N LYS A 444 -4.80 11.25 -20.13
CA LYS A 444 -3.91 10.31 -19.46
C LYS A 444 -4.04 10.35 -17.94
N VAL A 445 -4.18 11.51 -17.33
CA VAL A 445 -4.38 11.65 -15.87
C VAL A 445 -5.73 11.10 -15.44
N MET A 446 -6.80 11.34 -16.21
CA MET A 446 -8.15 10.87 -15.89
C MET A 446 -8.34 9.37 -16.10
N MET A 447 -7.85 8.84 -17.21
CA MET A 447 -8.19 7.48 -17.71
C MET A 447 -6.99 6.52 -17.77
N GLY A 448 -5.78 7.03 -17.54
CA GLY A 448 -4.56 6.24 -17.66
C GLY A 448 -3.93 6.25 -19.07
N PRO A 449 -2.81 5.54 -19.23
CA PRO A 449 -2.07 5.50 -20.48
C PRO A 449 -2.82 4.71 -21.57
N GLU A 450 -2.58 5.09 -22.82
CA GLU A 450 -3.05 4.38 -24.02
C GLU A 450 -2.44 2.98 -24.12
N LYS A 451 -3.27 1.98 -24.40
CA LYS A 451 -2.86 0.58 -24.59
C LYS A 451 -2.50 0.28 -26.04
N LYS A 452 -1.32 0.66 -26.49
CA LYS A 452 -0.86 0.46 -27.89
C LYS A 452 -0.62 -0.99 -28.29
N SER A 453 -0.46 -1.89 -27.31
CA SER A 453 -0.20 -3.31 -27.58
C SER A 453 -1.45 -4.19 -27.65
N HIS A 454 -2.63 -3.62 -27.37
CA HIS A 454 -3.89 -4.36 -27.44
C HIS A 454 -4.35 -4.46 -28.90
N VAL A 455 -4.42 -5.68 -29.42
CA VAL A 455 -5.00 -5.94 -30.76
C VAL A 455 -6.50 -5.99 -30.59
N VAL A 456 -7.20 -4.96 -31.04
CA VAL A 456 -8.66 -4.86 -31.00
C VAL A 456 -9.19 -5.45 -32.29
N THR A 457 -10.16 -6.37 -32.23
CA THR A 457 -10.83 -6.92 -33.38
C THR A 457 -11.77 -5.88 -34.02
N ASP A 458 -12.14 -6.06 -35.30
CA ASP A 458 -13.09 -5.16 -35.95
C ASP A 458 -14.48 -5.22 -35.30
N GLU A 459 -14.86 -6.36 -34.73
CA GLU A 459 -16.09 -6.52 -33.95
C GLU A 459 -16.05 -5.70 -32.65
N GLU A 460 -14.94 -5.79 -31.90
CA GLU A 460 -14.77 -4.99 -30.70
C GLU A 460 -14.71 -3.49 -31.00
N ARG A 461 -14.04 -3.08 -32.08
CA ARG A 461 -14.04 -1.68 -32.54
C ARG A 461 -15.45 -1.18 -32.87
N ARG A 462 -16.23 -1.99 -33.57
CA ARG A 462 -17.62 -1.67 -33.91
C ARG A 462 -18.45 -1.56 -32.62
N LEU A 463 -18.35 -2.53 -31.72
CA LEU A 463 -19.06 -2.53 -30.45
C LEU A 463 -18.77 -1.25 -29.68
N THR A 464 -17.47 -0.94 -29.48
CA THR A 464 -17.05 0.26 -28.76
C THR A 464 -17.51 1.54 -29.43
N ALA A 465 -17.45 1.61 -30.78
CA ALA A 465 -17.88 2.78 -31.51
C ALA A 465 -19.38 3.08 -31.33
N TYR A 466 -20.23 2.06 -31.38
CA TYR A 466 -21.65 2.24 -31.13
C TYR A 466 -21.96 2.55 -29.68
N HIS A 467 -21.25 1.91 -28.76
CA HIS A 467 -21.37 2.17 -27.32
C HIS A 467 -21.08 3.65 -26.99
N GLU A 468 -19.90 4.13 -27.38
CA GLU A 468 -19.50 5.53 -27.10
C GLU A 468 -20.36 6.55 -27.82
N THR A 469 -20.79 6.21 -29.07
CA THR A 469 -21.73 7.06 -29.81
C THR A 469 -23.09 7.10 -29.12
N GLY A 470 -23.54 5.99 -28.52
CA GLY A 470 -24.77 5.93 -27.73
C GLY A 470 -24.76 6.91 -26.57
N HIS A 471 -23.68 6.95 -25.81
CA HIS A 471 -23.49 7.95 -24.75
C HIS A 471 -23.50 9.38 -25.30
N ALA A 472 -22.77 9.62 -26.38
CA ALA A 472 -22.65 10.95 -26.96
C ALA A 472 -23.99 11.52 -27.46
N ILE A 473 -24.83 10.69 -28.16
CA ILE A 473 -26.11 11.12 -28.69
C ILE A 473 -27.13 11.33 -27.56
N THR A 474 -27.21 10.43 -26.60
CA THR A 474 -28.14 10.60 -25.47
C THR A 474 -27.76 11.85 -24.63
N GLY A 475 -26.48 12.11 -24.43
CA GLY A 475 -25.99 13.34 -23.78
C GLY A 475 -26.31 14.60 -24.59
N TYR A 476 -26.15 14.56 -25.91
CA TYR A 476 -26.42 15.72 -26.82
C TYR A 476 -27.88 16.15 -26.80
N PHE A 477 -28.82 15.22 -26.71
CA PHE A 477 -30.24 15.50 -26.64
C PHE A 477 -30.77 15.71 -25.25
N SER A 478 -29.95 15.54 -24.21
CA SER A 478 -30.25 15.85 -22.82
C SER A 478 -30.02 17.33 -22.55
N LYS A 479 -31.05 18.02 -22.08
CA LYS A 479 -31.05 19.49 -22.00
C LYS A 479 -30.11 20.02 -20.90
N HIS A 480 -29.92 19.27 -19.79
CA HIS A 480 -29.14 19.69 -18.64
C HIS A 480 -27.82 18.89 -18.53
N HIS A 481 -27.48 18.15 -19.57
CA HIS A 481 -26.21 17.44 -19.65
C HIS A 481 -25.12 18.33 -20.23
N ASP A 482 -23.89 18.11 -19.81
CA ASP A 482 -22.72 18.83 -20.32
C ASP A 482 -22.45 18.46 -21.80
N PRO A 483 -21.95 19.42 -22.61
CA PRO A 483 -21.65 19.16 -24.00
C PRO A 483 -20.50 18.13 -24.16
N VAL A 484 -20.60 17.34 -25.23
CA VAL A 484 -19.55 16.38 -25.60
C VAL A 484 -18.29 17.16 -26.01
N HIS A 485 -17.18 16.84 -25.35
CA HIS A 485 -15.86 17.40 -25.67
C HIS A 485 -15.08 16.51 -26.62
N GLN A 486 -15.13 15.18 -26.39
CA GLN A 486 -14.38 14.22 -27.19
C GLN A 486 -14.98 12.83 -27.06
N ILE A 487 -14.95 12.07 -28.17
CA ILE A 487 -15.30 10.66 -28.21
C ILE A 487 -14.09 9.88 -28.75
N SER A 488 -13.74 8.77 -28.14
CA SER A 488 -12.62 7.94 -28.58
C SER A 488 -12.87 6.45 -28.34
N ILE A 489 -12.48 5.63 -29.32
CA ILE A 489 -12.48 4.16 -29.21
C ILE A 489 -11.07 3.61 -28.94
N ILE A 490 -10.12 4.46 -28.63
CA ILE A 490 -8.78 4.05 -28.25
C ILE A 490 -8.80 3.57 -26.79
N SER A 491 -8.44 2.31 -26.58
CA SER A 491 -8.43 1.72 -25.25
C SER A 491 -7.42 2.39 -24.32
N ARG A 492 -7.88 2.79 -23.12
CA ARG A 492 -7.06 3.40 -22.07
C ARG A 492 -7.36 2.79 -20.71
N GLY A 493 -6.31 2.55 -19.91
CA GLY A 493 -6.49 1.99 -18.56
C GLY A 493 -7.32 0.68 -18.57
N GLY A 494 -8.52 0.72 -18.03
CA GLY A 494 -9.49 -0.38 -18.02
C GLY A 494 -10.62 -0.25 -19.03
N ALA A 495 -10.73 0.92 -19.72
CA ALA A 495 -11.82 1.21 -20.64
C ALA A 495 -11.47 0.85 -22.10
N GLY A 496 -12.45 0.35 -22.84
CA GLY A 496 -12.35 0.08 -24.28
C GLY A 496 -12.37 1.35 -25.12
N GLY A 497 -13.17 2.34 -24.71
CA GLY A 497 -13.32 3.67 -25.26
C GLY A 497 -13.70 4.68 -24.18
N TYR A 498 -14.03 5.90 -24.57
CA TYR A 498 -14.58 6.90 -23.68
C TYR A 498 -15.30 8.02 -24.42
N THR A 499 -16.33 8.55 -23.77
CA THR A 499 -17.00 9.79 -24.14
C THR A 499 -16.78 10.83 -23.03
N MET A 500 -16.10 11.93 -23.36
CA MET A 500 -15.78 13.00 -22.43
C MET A 500 -16.74 14.16 -22.59
N TYR A 501 -17.25 14.66 -21.48
CA TYR A 501 -18.11 15.84 -21.41
C TYR A 501 -17.37 16.96 -20.71
N LEU A 502 -17.65 18.18 -21.13
CA LEU A 502 -16.99 19.37 -20.61
C LEU A 502 -18.03 20.31 -19.99
N PRO A 503 -18.07 20.44 -18.66
CA PRO A 503 -19.00 21.38 -18.02
C PRO A 503 -18.70 22.82 -18.41
N GLU A 504 -19.74 23.55 -18.81
CA GLU A 504 -19.62 24.98 -19.09
C GLU A 504 -19.39 25.81 -17.80
N LYS A 505 -19.92 25.32 -16.70
CA LYS A 505 -19.84 25.93 -15.35
C LYS A 505 -19.72 24.82 -14.32
N ASP A 506 -19.06 25.11 -13.19
CA ASP A 506 -19.10 24.22 -12.03
C ASP A 506 -20.46 24.43 -11.30
N PRO A 507 -21.40 23.48 -11.36
CA PRO A 507 -22.71 23.63 -10.74
C PRO A 507 -22.61 23.50 -9.22
N SER A 508 -23.14 24.50 -8.49
CA SER A 508 -23.24 24.40 -7.03
C SER A 508 -24.34 23.42 -6.56
N TYR A 509 -25.33 23.16 -7.42
CA TYR A 509 -26.46 22.28 -7.16
C TYR A 509 -26.79 21.44 -8.38
N VAL A 510 -27.12 20.17 -8.17
CA VAL A 510 -27.59 19.27 -9.24
C VAL A 510 -29.09 19.03 -9.03
N THR A 511 -29.88 19.21 -10.08
CA THR A 511 -31.33 19.04 -10.02
C THR A 511 -31.74 17.58 -10.23
N LYS A 512 -32.97 17.20 -9.81
CA LYS A 512 -33.55 15.87 -10.10
C LYS A 512 -33.46 15.52 -11.58
N THR A 513 -33.83 16.49 -12.45
CA THR A 513 -33.81 16.29 -13.92
C THR A 513 -32.39 16.05 -14.44
N ALA A 514 -31.42 16.83 -13.98
CA ALA A 514 -30.01 16.64 -14.43
C ALA A 514 -29.44 15.29 -13.98
N MET A 515 -29.80 14.82 -12.78
CA MET A 515 -29.39 13.45 -12.34
C MET A 515 -30.07 12.37 -13.18
N PHE A 516 -31.34 12.53 -13.50
CA PHE A 516 -32.06 11.61 -14.37
C PHE A 516 -31.48 11.58 -15.79
N GLU A 517 -31.20 12.73 -16.40
CA GLU A 517 -30.57 12.84 -17.71
C GLU A 517 -29.16 12.24 -17.71
N ASN A 518 -28.43 12.33 -16.61
CA ASN A 518 -27.16 11.64 -16.45
C ASN A 518 -27.31 10.11 -16.49
N ILE A 519 -28.36 9.57 -15.81
CA ILE A 519 -28.67 8.12 -15.89
C ILE A 519 -29.01 7.71 -17.33
N VAL A 520 -29.81 8.52 -18.04
CA VAL A 520 -30.13 8.28 -19.45
C VAL A 520 -28.87 8.21 -20.31
N THR A 521 -27.92 9.13 -20.07
CA THR A 521 -26.63 9.15 -20.81
C THR A 521 -25.79 7.94 -20.47
N LEU A 522 -25.70 7.54 -19.20
CA LEU A 522 -24.96 6.35 -18.79
C LEU A 522 -25.51 5.05 -19.39
N LEU A 523 -26.81 4.98 -19.63
CA LEU A 523 -27.44 3.80 -20.25
C LEU A 523 -27.35 3.82 -21.78
N GLY A 524 -27.03 4.98 -22.39
CA GLY A 524 -26.98 5.18 -23.83
C GLY A 524 -26.07 4.18 -24.56
N GLY A 525 -24.90 3.87 -24.02
CA GLY A 525 -23.97 2.90 -24.61
C GLY A 525 -24.59 1.50 -24.75
N ARG A 526 -25.14 0.99 -23.64
CA ARG A 526 -25.80 -0.35 -23.63
C ARG A 526 -27.01 -0.41 -24.53
N VAL A 527 -27.79 0.65 -24.59
CA VAL A 527 -28.98 0.72 -25.48
C VAL A 527 -28.55 0.73 -26.94
N ALA A 528 -27.48 1.45 -27.30
CA ALA A 528 -26.92 1.44 -28.63
C ALA A 528 -26.44 0.05 -29.08
N GLU A 529 -25.75 -0.68 -28.17
CA GLU A 529 -25.36 -2.08 -28.40
C GLU A 529 -26.59 -2.93 -28.75
N GLN A 530 -27.62 -2.88 -27.92
CA GLN A 530 -28.84 -3.67 -28.10
C GLN A 530 -29.58 -3.35 -29.38
N LEU A 531 -29.67 -2.07 -29.78
CA LEU A 531 -30.41 -1.64 -30.95
C LEU A 531 -29.71 -2.01 -32.27
N VAL A 532 -28.37 -2.02 -32.29
CA VAL A 532 -27.59 -2.17 -33.53
C VAL A 532 -26.92 -3.53 -33.65
N LEU A 533 -26.48 -4.11 -32.54
CA LEU A 533 -25.75 -5.39 -32.54
C LEU A 533 -26.65 -6.57 -32.13
N GLU A 534 -27.88 -6.30 -31.72
CA GLU A 534 -28.87 -7.29 -31.24
C GLU A 534 -28.33 -8.12 -30.04
N ASP A 535 -27.25 -7.67 -29.44
CA ASP A 535 -26.59 -8.29 -28.28
C ASP A 535 -26.08 -7.21 -27.32
N ILE A 536 -25.66 -7.62 -26.13
CA ILE A 536 -25.18 -6.74 -25.08
C ILE A 536 -23.88 -7.27 -24.50
N SER A 537 -22.94 -6.37 -24.22
CA SER A 537 -21.63 -6.73 -23.70
C SER A 537 -21.49 -6.46 -22.20
N THR A 538 -20.41 -7.01 -21.61
CA THR A 538 -19.99 -6.70 -20.24
C THR A 538 -19.34 -5.31 -20.12
N GLY A 539 -19.06 -4.64 -21.25
CA GLY A 539 -18.44 -3.31 -21.29
C GLY A 539 -19.23 -2.26 -20.53
N ALA A 540 -20.55 -2.33 -20.58
CA ALA A 540 -21.45 -1.42 -19.87
C ALA A 540 -21.53 -1.62 -18.34
N SER A 541 -20.72 -2.50 -17.73
CA SER A 541 -20.84 -2.83 -16.30
C SER A 541 -20.59 -1.62 -15.39
N SER A 542 -19.63 -0.78 -15.71
CA SER A 542 -19.34 0.42 -14.93
C SER A 542 -20.44 1.48 -15.05
N ASP A 543 -21.04 1.61 -16.23
CA ASP A 543 -22.11 2.57 -16.47
C ASP A 543 -23.40 2.16 -15.77
N LEU A 544 -23.72 0.87 -15.77
CA LEU A 544 -24.82 0.30 -14.99
C LEU A 544 -24.62 0.51 -13.49
N GLN A 545 -23.40 0.32 -12.99
CA GLN A 545 -23.10 0.58 -11.58
C GLN A 545 -23.32 2.05 -11.24
N ARG A 546 -22.76 2.97 -12.02
CA ARG A 546 -22.92 4.42 -11.82
C ARG A 546 -24.37 4.87 -11.96
N ALA A 547 -25.11 4.35 -12.92
CA ALA A 547 -26.54 4.63 -13.10
C ALA A 547 -27.35 4.19 -11.86
N THR A 548 -27.09 2.97 -11.37
CA THR A 548 -27.75 2.43 -10.17
C THR A 548 -27.37 3.24 -8.92
N ASP A 549 -26.12 3.61 -8.73
CA ASP A 549 -25.67 4.39 -7.59
C ASP A 549 -26.28 5.81 -7.62
N THR A 550 -26.40 6.40 -8.81
CA THR A 550 -27.07 7.70 -8.99
C THR A 550 -28.56 7.61 -8.65
N ALA A 551 -29.27 6.60 -9.18
CA ALA A 551 -30.67 6.38 -8.86
C ALA A 551 -30.89 6.10 -7.36
N ARG A 552 -30.02 5.32 -6.74
CA ARG A 552 -30.03 5.07 -5.30
C ARG A 552 -29.85 6.37 -4.50
N ALA A 553 -28.91 7.23 -4.89
CA ALA A 553 -28.68 8.50 -4.25
C ALA A 553 -29.90 9.45 -4.39
N MET A 554 -30.56 9.44 -5.57
CA MET A 554 -31.81 10.20 -5.77
C MET A 554 -32.91 9.80 -4.78
N VAL A 555 -33.08 8.49 -4.55
CA VAL A 555 -34.13 7.97 -3.66
C VAL A 555 -33.73 8.12 -2.19
N THR A 556 -32.52 7.69 -1.81
CA THR A 556 -32.17 7.52 -0.40
C THR A 556 -31.52 8.76 0.22
N ARG A 557 -30.75 9.54 -0.57
CA ARG A 557 -29.95 10.65 -0.07
C ARG A 557 -30.60 12.01 -0.30
N TYR A 558 -31.20 12.20 -1.48
CA TYR A 558 -31.74 13.50 -1.88
C TYR A 558 -33.27 13.59 -1.75
N GLY A 559 -33.95 12.48 -1.50
CA GLY A 559 -35.43 12.46 -1.34
C GLY A 559 -36.16 12.90 -2.62
N PHE A 560 -35.62 12.53 -3.82
CA PHE A 560 -36.20 12.94 -5.10
C PHE A 560 -37.33 12.02 -5.61
N SER A 561 -37.64 10.95 -4.86
CA SER A 561 -38.78 10.08 -5.17
C SER A 561 -40.07 10.67 -4.67
N GLU A 562 -41.13 10.68 -5.51
CA GLU A 562 -42.47 11.11 -5.11
C GLU A 562 -43.14 10.06 -4.21
N ARG A 563 -42.88 8.77 -4.47
CA ARG A 563 -43.46 7.66 -3.68
C ARG A 563 -42.86 7.58 -2.27
N MET A 564 -41.54 7.75 -2.17
CA MET A 564 -40.84 7.69 -0.89
C MET A 564 -40.85 9.01 -0.11
N GLY A 565 -41.22 10.12 -0.76
CA GLY A 565 -41.22 11.45 -0.20
C GLY A 565 -39.85 12.05 0.08
N PRO A 566 -39.76 13.28 0.60
CA PRO A 566 -38.50 13.97 0.89
C PRO A 566 -37.90 13.49 2.22
N VAL A 567 -37.52 12.20 2.27
CA VAL A 567 -36.96 11.53 3.45
C VAL A 567 -35.59 10.97 3.10
N VAL A 568 -34.65 11.09 4.01
CA VAL A 568 -33.32 10.46 3.88
C VAL A 568 -33.38 9.08 4.52
N TYR A 569 -33.05 8.05 3.74
CA TYR A 569 -33.00 6.64 4.14
C TYR A 569 -31.56 6.15 4.23
N GLY A 570 -31.15 5.67 5.40
CA GLY A 570 -29.83 5.10 5.64
C GLY A 570 -28.82 6.10 6.19
N SER A 571 -27.82 5.58 6.86
CA SER A 571 -26.60 6.30 7.21
C SER A 571 -25.67 6.40 6.00
N ASP A 572 -24.89 7.47 5.92
CA ASP A 572 -23.92 7.71 4.85
C ASP A 572 -23.05 6.45 4.61
N PRO A 573 -22.80 6.05 3.34
CA PRO A 573 -21.90 4.92 3.03
C PRO A 573 -20.48 5.10 3.59
N GLY A 574 -20.11 6.32 4.01
CA GLY A 574 -18.85 6.63 4.71
C GLY A 574 -18.75 6.06 6.13
N GLU A 575 -19.84 5.64 6.76
CA GLU A 575 -19.86 5.07 8.10
C GLU A 575 -19.76 3.53 8.17
N THR A 576 -19.53 2.84 7.04
CA THR A 576 -19.25 1.38 7.05
C THR A 576 -17.92 1.11 7.74
N PHE A 577 -17.99 0.93 9.04
CA PHE A 577 -16.89 0.55 9.89
C PHE A 577 -16.71 -0.98 9.82
N LEU A 578 -15.60 -1.44 9.26
CA LEU A 578 -15.17 -2.85 9.39
C LEU A 578 -15.10 -3.23 10.88
N GLY A 579 -16.13 -3.87 11.38
CA GLY A 579 -16.24 -4.30 12.78
C GLY A 579 -17.60 -4.01 13.45
N ARG A 580 -18.50 -3.23 12.83
CA ARG A 580 -19.85 -2.96 13.33
C ARG A 580 -20.97 -3.64 12.54
N ASP A 581 -20.59 -4.39 11.46
CA ASP A 581 -21.54 -5.05 10.56
C ASP A 581 -22.34 -6.22 11.16
N PHE A 582 -22.10 -6.57 12.41
CA PHE A 582 -22.86 -7.63 13.07
C PHE A 582 -24.06 -7.14 13.87
N GLY A 583 -24.60 -5.92 13.63
CA GLY A 583 -25.74 -5.46 14.42
C GLY A 583 -26.41 -4.14 14.07
N GLN A 584 -25.98 -3.38 13.08
CA GLN A 584 -26.74 -2.23 12.62
C GLN A 584 -27.69 -2.64 11.49
N GLY A 585 -28.94 -2.83 11.83
CA GLY A 585 -30.02 -2.92 10.85
C GLY A 585 -29.98 -1.69 9.94
N LYS A 586 -30.45 -1.82 8.70
CA LYS A 586 -30.50 -0.83 7.62
C LYS A 586 -31.14 0.53 8.01
N GLY A 587 -31.47 0.77 9.27
CA GLY A 587 -32.11 1.97 9.75
C GLY A 587 -33.60 2.13 9.29
N TYR A 588 -34.07 1.22 8.46
CA TYR A 588 -35.43 1.16 7.91
C TYR A 588 -35.90 -0.29 7.75
N SER A 589 -37.21 -0.49 7.68
CA SER A 589 -37.84 -1.80 7.60
C SER A 589 -37.59 -2.49 6.26
N GLU A 590 -37.73 -3.81 6.20
CA GLU A 590 -37.63 -4.58 4.93
C GLU A 590 -38.71 -4.15 3.90
N ALA A 591 -39.87 -3.67 4.36
CA ALA A 591 -40.88 -3.12 3.46
C ALA A 591 -40.35 -1.86 2.74
N ILE A 592 -39.73 -0.93 3.50
CA ILE A 592 -39.10 0.26 2.91
C ILE A 592 -37.92 -0.10 2.04
N ALA A 593 -37.10 -1.11 2.38
CA ALA A 593 -36.03 -1.59 1.54
C ALA A 593 -36.56 -2.06 0.17
N SER A 594 -37.64 -2.84 0.16
CA SER A 594 -38.29 -3.29 -1.06
C SER A 594 -38.85 -2.13 -1.90
N GLU A 595 -39.41 -1.11 -1.25
CA GLU A 595 -39.88 0.09 -1.96
C GLU A 595 -38.73 0.89 -2.58
N ILE A 596 -37.61 1.05 -1.86
CA ILE A 596 -36.39 1.68 -2.38
C ILE A 596 -35.87 0.92 -3.62
N ASP A 597 -35.80 -0.42 -3.55
CA ASP A 597 -35.32 -1.24 -4.66
C ASP A 597 -36.27 -1.16 -5.88
N ASN A 598 -37.60 -1.08 -5.65
CA ASN A 598 -38.57 -0.87 -6.72
C ASN A 598 -38.43 0.51 -7.36
N GLU A 599 -38.28 1.57 -6.55
CA GLU A 599 -38.14 2.92 -7.05
C GLU A 599 -36.84 3.11 -7.84
N ILE A 600 -35.72 2.51 -7.38
CA ILE A 600 -34.45 2.52 -8.13
C ILE A 600 -34.65 1.85 -9.48
N ARG A 601 -35.35 0.70 -9.52
CA ARG A 601 -35.64 -0.02 -10.76
C ARG A 601 -36.50 0.84 -11.70
N ASP A 602 -37.58 1.41 -11.18
CA ASP A 602 -38.50 2.26 -11.95
C ASP A 602 -37.74 3.45 -12.60
N ILE A 603 -36.85 4.12 -11.85
CA ILE A 603 -36.01 5.21 -12.36
C ILE A 603 -35.08 4.74 -13.48
N VAL A 604 -34.39 3.61 -13.26
CA VAL A 604 -33.45 3.05 -14.25
C VAL A 604 -34.20 2.58 -15.50
N ASP A 605 -35.36 1.92 -15.37
CA ASP A 605 -36.18 1.46 -16.48
C ASP A 605 -36.75 2.64 -17.29
N GLU A 606 -37.24 3.71 -16.65
CA GLU A 606 -37.68 4.94 -17.30
C GLU A 606 -36.54 5.62 -18.09
N ALA A 607 -35.34 5.69 -17.47
CA ALA A 607 -34.16 6.25 -18.12
C ALA A 607 -33.72 5.39 -19.33
N TYR A 608 -33.80 4.05 -19.20
CA TYR A 608 -33.51 3.11 -20.26
C TYR A 608 -34.47 3.29 -21.47
N GLU A 609 -35.78 3.38 -21.22
CA GLU A 609 -36.76 3.62 -22.26
C GLU A 609 -36.61 5.01 -22.91
N THR A 610 -36.21 6.02 -22.13
CA THR A 610 -35.89 7.35 -22.65
C THR A 610 -34.68 7.32 -23.57
N ALA A 611 -33.59 6.65 -23.15
CA ALA A 611 -32.41 6.45 -24.01
C ALA A 611 -32.75 5.69 -25.27
N ARG A 612 -33.57 4.61 -25.17
CA ARG A 612 -34.01 3.80 -26.31
C ARG A 612 -34.80 4.61 -27.31
N ARG A 613 -35.75 5.42 -26.83
CA ARG A 613 -36.56 6.31 -27.69
C ARG A 613 -35.64 7.31 -28.40
N THR A 614 -34.77 8.00 -27.68
CA THR A 614 -33.83 9.00 -28.24
C THR A 614 -32.94 8.39 -29.31
N LEU A 615 -32.34 7.21 -29.08
CA LEU A 615 -31.47 6.56 -30.05
C LEU A 615 -32.26 6.00 -31.25
N THR A 616 -33.49 5.55 -31.06
CA THR A 616 -34.34 5.08 -32.17
C THR A 616 -34.76 6.24 -33.10
N GLU A 617 -35.08 7.41 -32.52
CA GLU A 617 -35.39 8.62 -33.26
C GLU A 617 -34.21 9.15 -34.05
N HIS A 618 -32.97 8.91 -33.56
CA HIS A 618 -31.73 9.41 -34.15
C HIS A 618 -30.79 8.29 -34.63
N MET A 619 -31.38 7.21 -35.17
CA MET A 619 -30.63 6.05 -35.63
C MET A 619 -29.67 6.37 -36.79
N ASN A 620 -30.05 7.32 -37.67
CA ASN A 620 -29.18 7.72 -38.79
C ASN A 620 -27.93 8.44 -38.29
N GLU A 621 -28.06 9.30 -37.30
CA GLU A 621 -26.96 10.01 -36.65
C GLU A 621 -26.07 9.02 -35.92
N LEU A 622 -26.65 8.01 -35.23
CA LEU A 622 -25.94 6.94 -34.56
C LEU A 622 -25.02 6.19 -35.53
N HIS A 623 -25.54 5.76 -36.67
CA HIS A 623 -24.75 5.07 -37.70
C HIS A 623 -23.68 5.97 -38.32
N LYS A 624 -24.01 7.23 -38.56
CA LYS A 624 -23.09 8.21 -39.15
C LYS A 624 -21.90 8.50 -38.22
N VAL A 625 -22.16 8.80 -36.98
CA VAL A 625 -21.09 9.12 -35.98
C VAL A 625 -20.25 7.88 -35.69
N ALA A 626 -20.88 6.71 -35.48
CA ALA A 626 -20.14 5.47 -35.23
C ALA A 626 -19.27 5.08 -36.45
N GLY A 627 -19.76 5.29 -37.69
CA GLY A 627 -18.98 5.08 -38.91
C GLY A 627 -17.72 5.96 -38.96
N VAL A 628 -17.87 7.25 -38.71
CA VAL A 628 -16.74 8.20 -38.65
C VAL A 628 -15.79 7.85 -37.52
N LEU A 629 -16.31 7.41 -36.37
CA LEU A 629 -15.51 7.03 -35.22
C LEU A 629 -14.68 5.76 -35.50
N MET A 630 -15.22 4.80 -36.23
CA MET A 630 -14.44 3.62 -36.67
C MET A 630 -13.30 3.98 -37.64
N GLU A 631 -13.46 5.04 -38.46
CA GLU A 631 -12.42 5.50 -39.38
C GLU A 631 -11.34 6.33 -38.67
N ARG A 632 -11.76 7.25 -37.80
CA ARG A 632 -10.87 8.27 -37.21
C ARG A 632 -10.35 7.88 -35.83
N GLU A 633 -10.95 6.90 -35.16
CA GLU A 633 -10.69 6.43 -33.81
C GLU A 633 -10.95 7.49 -32.71
N LYS A 634 -11.03 8.77 -33.07
CA LYS A 634 -11.24 9.90 -32.18
C LYS A 634 -11.98 11.01 -32.91
N ILE A 635 -12.95 11.62 -32.25
CA ILE A 635 -13.76 12.74 -32.75
C ILE A 635 -13.81 13.83 -31.69
N SER A 636 -13.54 15.08 -32.05
CA SER A 636 -13.68 16.24 -31.16
C SER A 636 -15.15 16.62 -31.00
N GLY A 637 -15.48 17.40 -29.95
CA GLY A 637 -16.84 17.91 -29.73
C GLY A 637 -17.38 18.79 -30.85
N GLU A 638 -16.52 19.57 -31.51
CA GLU A 638 -16.90 20.40 -32.67
C GLU A 638 -17.22 19.54 -33.91
N GLU A 639 -16.39 18.52 -34.16
CA GLU A 639 -16.64 17.54 -35.22
C GLU A 639 -17.93 16.75 -34.95
N PHE A 640 -18.14 16.31 -33.72
CA PHE A 640 -19.37 15.64 -33.31
C PHE A 640 -20.61 16.53 -33.56
N LYS A 641 -20.56 17.78 -33.10
CA LYS A 641 -21.63 18.75 -33.31
C LYS A 641 -21.93 18.95 -34.80
N THR A 642 -20.89 19.09 -35.65
CA THR A 642 -21.02 19.20 -37.09
C THR A 642 -21.74 17.99 -37.70
N LEU A 643 -21.42 16.78 -37.23
CA LEU A 643 -22.08 15.56 -37.68
C LEU A 643 -23.56 15.52 -37.28
N MET A 644 -23.88 15.96 -36.05
CA MET A 644 -25.26 16.02 -35.52
C MET A 644 -26.10 17.07 -36.25
N GLU A 645 -25.53 18.18 -36.70
CA GLU A 645 -26.18 19.24 -37.49
C GLU A 645 -26.31 18.86 -38.99
N GLY A 646 -25.92 17.64 -39.37
CA GLY A 646 -26.05 17.16 -40.74
C GLY A 646 -24.87 17.46 -41.66
N GLY A 647 -23.82 18.10 -41.13
CA GLY A 647 -22.59 18.41 -41.89
C GLY A 647 -21.74 17.17 -42.19
N THR A 648 -20.75 17.35 -43.06
CA THR A 648 -19.74 16.34 -43.39
C THR A 648 -18.37 16.83 -42.95
N LEU A 649 -17.56 15.93 -42.40
CA LEU A 649 -16.18 16.28 -41.98
C LEU A 649 -15.25 16.22 -43.21
N PRO A 650 -14.19 17.05 -43.25
CA PRO A 650 -13.15 16.95 -44.24
C PRO A 650 -12.49 15.57 -44.24
N PRO A 651 -11.92 15.10 -45.36
CA PRO A 651 -11.22 13.83 -45.41
C PRO A 651 -10.16 13.76 -44.28
N TYR A 652 -10.12 12.64 -43.56
CA TYR A 652 -9.14 12.43 -42.50
C TYR A 652 -7.79 12.13 -43.12
N ASP A 653 -6.88 13.07 -43.04
CA ASP A 653 -5.48 12.83 -43.37
C ASP A 653 -4.88 11.94 -42.27
N LEU A 654 -4.80 10.65 -42.54
CA LEU A 654 -3.98 9.74 -41.76
C LEU A 654 -2.54 10.18 -41.96
N GLY A 655 -2.07 11.12 -41.19
CA GLY A 655 -0.66 11.52 -41.12
C GLY A 655 0.26 10.32 -40.86
N ARG A 656 0.21 9.34 -41.75
CA ARG A 656 1.31 8.41 -42.01
C ARG A 656 2.40 9.31 -42.52
N GLY A 657 3.32 9.67 -41.59
CA GLY A 657 4.52 10.35 -41.97
C GLY A 657 5.03 9.75 -43.27
N GLU A 658 4.93 10.52 -44.33
CA GLU A 658 5.72 10.26 -45.51
C GLU A 658 7.15 10.06 -44.98
N THR A 659 7.58 8.80 -44.97
CA THR A 659 9.00 8.53 -45.15
C THR A 659 9.34 9.25 -46.44
N ALA A 660 9.90 10.44 -46.32
CA ALA A 660 10.52 11.15 -47.42
C ALA A 660 11.47 10.13 -48.07
N GLN A 661 11.02 9.54 -49.17
CA GLN A 661 11.94 8.92 -50.11
C GLN A 661 12.87 10.07 -50.53
N PRO A 662 14.18 9.92 -50.37
CA PRO A 662 15.09 10.91 -50.89
C PRO A 662 14.85 11.00 -52.40
N GLU A 663 14.37 12.16 -52.86
CA GLU A 663 14.28 12.54 -54.27
C GLU A 663 15.63 12.26 -54.90
N ALA A 664 15.64 11.38 -55.88
CA ALA A 664 16.81 11.11 -56.71
C ALA A 664 17.21 12.44 -57.42
N PRO A 665 18.46 12.91 -57.33
CA PRO A 665 18.85 14.10 -58.04
C PRO A 665 18.83 13.85 -59.57
N ALA A 666 18.24 14.78 -60.28
CA ALA A 666 18.21 14.85 -61.74
C ALA A 666 19.65 14.77 -62.34
N PRO A 667 19.83 14.14 -63.50
CA PRO A 667 21.15 13.97 -64.07
C PRO A 667 21.68 15.28 -64.68
N ASP A 668 22.74 15.83 -64.14
CA ASP A 668 23.47 16.95 -64.78
C ASP A 668 24.85 16.48 -65.28
N SER A 669 25.07 16.88 -66.46
CA SER A 669 26.15 16.68 -67.44
C SER A 669 27.54 16.27 -66.96
N ALA A 670 28.11 15.39 -67.75
CA ALA A 670 29.41 14.78 -67.66
C ALA A 670 30.62 15.74 -67.74
N ALA A 671 31.64 15.44 -66.90
CA ALA A 671 33.05 15.73 -67.18
C ALA A 671 33.90 14.58 -66.57
N PRO A 672 35.06 14.25 -67.18
CA PRO A 672 35.67 12.90 -67.08
C PRO A 672 36.55 12.71 -65.84
N VAL A 673 36.44 11.51 -65.31
CA VAL A 673 37.16 11.02 -64.10
C VAL A 673 38.53 10.49 -64.49
N GLN A 674 39.57 10.90 -63.79
CA GLN A 674 40.89 10.19 -63.72
C GLN A 674 40.87 9.23 -62.53
N PRO A 675 41.57 8.07 -62.64
CA PRO A 675 41.49 7.03 -61.60
C PRO A 675 42.49 7.33 -60.47
N ALA A 676 42.04 7.20 -59.25
CA ALA A 676 42.85 7.26 -58.05
C ALA A 676 43.01 5.86 -57.42
N GLU A 677 44.24 5.64 -56.98
CA GLU A 677 44.83 4.43 -56.41
C GLU A 677 44.10 3.92 -55.17
N GLN A 678 44.18 2.57 -54.99
CA GLN A 678 43.74 1.85 -53.81
C GLN A 678 44.71 2.04 -52.64
N PRO A 679 44.25 2.20 -51.41
CA PRO A 679 45.11 1.95 -50.24
C PRO A 679 44.90 0.56 -49.65
N GLU A 680 46.03 0.03 -49.22
CA GLU A 680 46.26 -1.31 -48.65
C GLU A 680 45.49 -1.58 -47.34
N THR A 681 45.13 -2.85 -47.20
CA THR A 681 44.64 -3.53 -46.02
C THR A 681 45.64 -3.51 -44.86
N GLN A 682 45.30 -2.98 -43.71
CA GLN A 682 46.04 -3.26 -42.44
C GLN A 682 45.17 -4.06 -41.47
N GLN A 683 45.80 -5.13 -40.95
CA GLN A 683 45.25 -6.07 -39.96
C GLN A 683 45.14 -5.44 -38.56
N PRO A 684 44.30 -5.96 -37.67
CA PRO A 684 44.12 -5.44 -36.30
C PRO A 684 45.20 -5.96 -35.35
N ALA A 685 45.68 -5.09 -34.46
CA ALA A 685 46.64 -5.40 -33.40
C ALA A 685 45.93 -5.85 -32.10
N GLU A 686 46.54 -6.80 -31.41
CA GLU A 686 46.17 -7.35 -30.09
C GLU A 686 46.34 -6.34 -28.95
N PRO A 687 45.60 -6.51 -27.82
CA PRO A 687 45.69 -5.63 -26.67
C PRO A 687 46.84 -5.96 -25.72
N ALA A 688 47.58 -4.95 -25.29
CA ALA A 688 48.67 -5.05 -24.31
C ALA A 688 48.14 -4.93 -22.85
N ASN A 689 48.80 -5.71 -22.00
CA ASN A 689 48.61 -5.87 -20.56
C ASN A 689 49.28 -4.71 -19.77
N PRO A 690 48.76 -4.23 -18.66
CA PRO A 690 49.41 -3.17 -17.90
C PRO A 690 50.38 -3.70 -16.84
N GLN A 691 51.52 -3.05 -16.71
CA GLN A 691 52.45 -3.17 -15.58
C GLN A 691 52.36 -1.92 -14.64
N PRO A 692 52.79 -2.04 -13.41
CA PRO A 692 52.48 -1.09 -12.35
C PRO A 692 53.57 -0.01 -12.19
N ASP A 693 53.15 1.19 -11.84
CA ASP A 693 54.07 2.25 -11.45
C ASP A 693 53.97 2.68 -9.99
N THR A 694 55.16 2.87 -9.49
CA THR A 694 55.57 3.32 -8.18
C THR A 694 55.57 4.85 -8.07
N GLN A 695 55.23 5.31 -6.86
CA GLN A 695 55.71 6.50 -6.09
C GLN A 695 55.74 7.89 -6.80
N GLU A 696 54.96 8.82 -6.26
CA GLU A 696 55.32 9.85 -5.28
C GLU A 696 54.09 10.43 -4.57
#